data_0620e01f8a16e519fb073a09973627ec
#
_entry.id   0620e01f8a16e519fb073a09973627ec
#
_cell.length_a   1.000
_cell.length_b   1.000
_cell.length_c   1.000
_cell.angle_alpha   90.00
_cell.angle_beta   90.00
_cell.angle_gamma   90.00
#
_symmetry.space_group_name_H-M   'P 1'
#
loop_
_entity.id
_entity.type
_entity.pdbx_description
1 polymer ?
#
loop_
_entity_poly.entity_id
_entity_poly.type
_entity_poly.pdbx_seq_one_letter_code
_entity_poly.pdbx_strand_id
1 'polypeptide(L)'
;EVTLKNSSDVDAKVDLAFEKGLSDGGQKSITIPANSEITESIYIAFDNWKLWSAEIPNLYDGKIAIYNNGKESEKIEFRFAPRKVEIIGNQLLVNGKAIKIKGVNLHEHNQYTGHVISREIAESDIKLMKENNFNAVRCSHYPQPAYFYELCDEYGIYVCDEANIESHGMYYNLRKGGTLGNDLRFYNAHMARVKNMYWRNKNYTSIIYWSMGNEAGNGYNFYETFLYLKDLDKVRPVQHERAILEWNTEIYCPQYPSAFKLAEWATEETDRPYILSEYAHAMGNSTGNFKDIWDVIYAADNLQGGFIWDWVDQGILQVNEEGREFWAYGGDFGVDAPSDGNFLCNGVVGPDRKPHPAMHEIKHIYQNLWIEPSEDGDFIAINRNYFKDLDGYSYEIIAIPANYSKKAKEKIVHSEKVNVIIPADDTISIELPEIAIKDGYDYYVNFEGENSWNQYKLNSDEGDTAIKNSSKKAKVEFEVNPESGIVEKYSVNGVDYISNKFGFRPNYWRAPIDNDYGNGSPAKWQPWKVYGKAEEATHVSDKMVDGKRVVTVTYLMEDIKCANVITYTLESNGALTIETLMSQATIDEAPRYGIRWRMDSEFSNIRYYGRGPWENYCDRKDGAMMSIYSCDVKDMYIPYVRPQENGHRVDVQWLEILNDKGKGLVIYAMSGKENSEKGDNYFEFNTLHNSVEDFDCEESDAPYQWNNFVENDPHDIGRARNVMKKQTHVSDISPRDFTEVCIDSRMTGVGGDNSWGAETYDKYKVLTSEPQRLVVKIVPVQ
;
A
#
# COMPACT_ATOMS: atom_id res chain seq x y z
N GLU A 1 13.68 -9.87 -38.68
CA GLU A 1 12.83 -9.84 -39.90
C GLU A 1 12.55 -8.41 -40.29
N VAL A 2 12.65 -8.10 -41.62
CA VAL A 2 12.39 -6.78 -42.18
C VAL A 2 11.43 -6.92 -43.35
N THR A 3 10.32 -6.21 -43.34
CA THR A 3 9.39 -6.14 -44.47
C THR A 3 9.75 -4.95 -45.33
N LEU A 4 9.98 -5.24 -46.62
CA LEU A 4 10.41 -4.29 -47.64
C LEU A 4 9.33 -4.15 -48.71
N LYS A 5 8.98 -2.92 -49.06
CA LYS A 5 7.98 -2.60 -50.07
C LYS A 5 8.59 -1.84 -51.24
N ASN A 6 8.35 -2.32 -52.42
CA ASN A 6 8.68 -1.64 -53.68
C ASN A 6 7.40 -1.11 -54.33
N SER A 7 7.23 0.20 -54.35
CA SER A 7 6.07 0.87 -54.94
C SER A 7 6.35 1.32 -56.42
N SER A 8 7.52 0.98 -56.97
CA SER A 8 7.84 1.30 -58.37
C SER A 8 7.34 0.22 -59.32
N ASP A 9 7.28 0.52 -60.60
CA ASP A 9 6.87 -0.37 -61.68
C ASP A 9 8.00 -1.27 -62.20
N VAL A 10 9.18 -1.19 -61.59
CA VAL A 10 10.36 -2.01 -61.93
C VAL A 10 10.92 -2.72 -60.70
N ASP A 11 11.59 -3.85 -60.90
CA ASP A 11 12.26 -4.57 -59.82
C ASP A 11 13.37 -3.70 -59.21
N ALA A 12 13.43 -3.66 -57.88
CA ALA A 12 14.46 -2.97 -57.12
C ALA A 12 15.52 -3.95 -56.60
N LYS A 13 16.78 -3.72 -56.92
CA LYS A 13 17.92 -4.46 -56.34
C LYS A 13 18.55 -3.61 -55.26
N VAL A 14 18.55 -4.08 -54.04
CA VAL A 14 19.04 -3.37 -52.84
C VAL A 14 19.89 -4.28 -51.97
N ASP A 15 20.76 -3.69 -51.21
CA ASP A 15 21.45 -4.38 -50.12
C ASP A 15 20.76 -3.98 -48.80
N LEU A 16 20.23 -4.95 -48.07
CA LEU A 16 19.70 -4.79 -46.73
C LEU A 16 20.83 -5.10 -45.74
N ALA A 17 21.13 -4.15 -44.86
CA ALA A 17 22.16 -4.32 -43.86
C ALA A 17 21.56 -4.11 -42.44
N PHE A 18 21.98 -4.94 -41.51
CA PHE A 18 21.92 -4.67 -40.09
C PHE A 18 23.30 -4.21 -39.62
N GLU A 19 23.37 -2.99 -39.13
CA GLU A 19 24.60 -2.41 -38.60
C GLU A 19 24.46 -2.29 -37.09
N LYS A 20 25.46 -2.78 -36.36
CA LYS A 20 25.68 -2.58 -34.96
C LYS A 20 26.85 -1.62 -34.86
N GLY A 21 26.85 -0.74 -33.88
CA GLY A 21 27.96 0.21 -33.61
C GLY A 21 29.36 -0.43 -33.42
N LEU A 22 29.46 -1.74 -33.43
CA LEU A 22 30.66 -2.57 -33.36
C LEU A 22 30.56 -3.71 -34.42
N SER A 23 31.29 -3.64 -35.46
CA SER A 23 31.79 -4.59 -36.49
C SER A 23 31.04 -5.85 -36.97
N ASP A 24 30.02 -6.40 -36.33
CA ASP A 24 29.42 -7.70 -36.68
C ASP A 24 27.99 -7.62 -37.21
N GLY A 25 27.74 -6.73 -38.15
CA GLY A 25 26.45 -6.62 -38.85
C GLY A 25 26.26 -7.70 -39.91
N GLY A 26 25.01 -8.04 -40.21
CA GLY A 26 24.64 -8.89 -41.32
C GLY A 26 24.26 -8.04 -42.56
N GLN A 27 24.64 -8.50 -43.76
CA GLN A 27 24.21 -7.88 -45.02
C GLN A 27 23.66 -8.92 -45.97
N LYS A 28 22.60 -8.55 -46.71
CA LYS A 28 21.96 -9.42 -47.72
C LYS A 28 21.54 -8.62 -48.93
N SER A 29 21.96 -9.07 -50.12
CA SER A 29 21.48 -8.48 -51.38
C SER A 29 20.15 -9.10 -51.78
N ILE A 30 19.17 -8.27 -52.09
CA ILE A 30 17.77 -8.65 -52.28
C ILE A 30 17.22 -8.02 -53.55
N THR A 31 16.36 -8.74 -54.25
CA THR A 31 15.53 -8.18 -55.32
C THR A 31 14.09 -8.11 -54.86
N ILE A 32 13.53 -6.91 -54.82
CA ILE A 32 12.13 -6.66 -54.47
C ILE A 32 11.36 -6.46 -55.77
N PRO A 33 10.44 -7.37 -56.17
CA PRO A 33 9.70 -7.23 -57.42
C PRO A 33 8.89 -5.92 -57.47
N ALA A 34 8.60 -5.49 -58.69
CA ALA A 34 7.78 -4.31 -58.95
C ALA A 34 6.43 -4.40 -58.24
N ASN A 35 5.95 -3.29 -57.65
CA ASN A 35 4.67 -3.20 -56.94
C ASN A 35 4.41 -4.33 -55.92
N SER A 36 5.45 -4.76 -55.20
CA SER A 36 5.37 -5.88 -54.29
C SER A 36 5.93 -5.57 -52.89
N GLU A 37 5.65 -6.48 -51.99
CA GLU A 37 6.16 -6.49 -50.61
C GLU A 37 6.78 -7.86 -50.34
N ILE A 38 7.94 -7.86 -49.68
CA ILE A 38 8.63 -9.09 -49.28
C ILE A 38 9.12 -8.95 -47.84
N THR A 39 9.19 -10.05 -47.10
CA THR A 39 9.79 -10.11 -45.77
C THR A 39 11.08 -10.91 -45.83
N GLU A 40 12.14 -10.35 -45.33
CA GLU A 40 13.48 -10.95 -45.28
C GLU A 40 14.02 -11.06 -43.88
N SER A 41 14.75 -12.14 -43.59
CA SER A 41 15.41 -12.39 -42.33
C SER A 41 16.91 -12.20 -42.42
N ILE A 42 17.50 -11.55 -41.45
CA ILE A 42 18.94 -11.50 -41.22
C ILE A 42 19.21 -12.16 -39.88
N TYR A 43 20.08 -13.15 -39.87
CA TYR A 43 20.51 -13.83 -38.63
C TYR A 43 21.79 -13.20 -38.11
N ILE A 44 21.79 -12.86 -36.82
CA ILE A 44 22.89 -12.22 -36.14
C ILE A 44 23.24 -13.08 -34.92
N ALA A 45 24.51 -13.48 -34.81
CA ALA A 45 24.99 -14.20 -33.64
C ALA A 45 25.18 -13.25 -32.46
N PHE A 46 24.77 -13.67 -31.31
CA PHE A 46 24.89 -12.90 -30.04
C PHE A 46 25.96 -13.51 -29.12
N ASP A 47 27.14 -13.78 -29.66
CA ASP A 47 28.23 -14.27 -28.86
C ASP A 47 28.76 -13.18 -27.92
N ASN A 48 28.79 -13.46 -26.61
CA ASN A 48 29.23 -12.56 -25.53
C ASN A 48 28.39 -11.29 -25.30
N TRP A 49 27.13 -11.27 -25.72
CA TRP A 49 26.25 -10.16 -25.40
C TRP A 49 25.71 -10.29 -23.99
N LYS A 50 25.65 -9.16 -23.27
CA LYS A 50 24.99 -9.09 -21.98
C LYS A 50 23.48 -9.10 -22.19
N LEU A 51 22.80 -9.97 -21.48
CA LEU A 51 21.35 -10.08 -21.54
C LEU A 51 20.70 -8.88 -20.83
N TRP A 52 19.49 -8.56 -21.23
CA TRP A 52 18.66 -7.55 -20.60
C TRP A 52 17.79 -8.20 -19.49
N SER A 53 17.68 -7.53 -18.35
CA SER A 53 16.69 -7.81 -17.31
C SER A 53 16.24 -6.50 -16.66
N ALA A 54 15.16 -6.52 -15.85
CA ALA A 54 14.74 -5.34 -15.10
C ALA A 54 15.77 -4.89 -14.07
N GLU A 55 16.68 -5.76 -13.64
CA GLU A 55 17.76 -5.45 -12.71
C GLU A 55 19.01 -4.90 -13.41
N ILE A 56 19.29 -5.40 -14.62
CA ILE A 56 20.43 -5.01 -15.44
C ILE A 56 19.96 -4.76 -16.88
N PRO A 57 19.47 -3.56 -17.19
CA PRO A 57 18.84 -3.25 -18.48
C PRO A 57 19.88 -2.92 -19.56
N ASN A 58 20.68 -3.92 -19.98
CA ASN A 58 21.66 -3.75 -21.05
C ASN A 58 20.97 -3.54 -22.39
N LEU A 59 21.18 -2.37 -23.02
CA LEU A 59 20.66 -2.04 -24.35
C LEU A 59 21.80 -1.83 -25.34
N TYR A 60 21.50 -2.08 -26.59
CA TYR A 60 22.40 -1.92 -27.72
C TYR A 60 21.75 -1.09 -28.82
N ASP A 61 22.54 -0.22 -29.45
CA ASP A 61 22.11 0.52 -30.62
C ASP A 61 22.20 -0.36 -31.85
N GLY A 62 21.14 -0.35 -32.66
CA GLY A 62 21.01 -1.05 -33.91
C GLY A 62 20.59 -0.12 -35.04
N LYS A 63 20.98 -0.44 -36.27
CA LYS A 63 20.57 0.27 -37.45
C LYS A 63 20.23 -0.75 -38.55
N ILE A 64 19.06 -0.66 -39.10
CA ILE A 64 18.69 -1.34 -40.35
C ILE A 64 18.79 -0.31 -41.47
N ALA A 65 19.53 -0.62 -42.52
CA ALA A 65 19.71 0.27 -43.66
C ALA A 65 19.50 -0.44 -44.98
N ILE A 66 18.93 0.28 -45.92
CA ILE A 66 18.78 -0.13 -47.33
C ILE A 66 19.77 0.67 -48.17
N TYR A 67 20.63 -0.03 -48.91
CA TYR A 67 21.57 0.58 -49.84
C TYR A 67 21.15 0.29 -51.25
N ASN A 68 21.07 1.34 -52.08
CA ASN A 68 20.86 1.23 -53.52
C ASN A 68 22.12 1.70 -54.23
N ASN A 69 22.74 0.80 -55.02
CA ASN A 69 24.01 1.07 -55.68
C ASN A 69 25.12 1.58 -54.73
N GLY A 70 25.21 1.03 -53.51
CA GLY A 70 26.18 1.40 -52.52
C GLY A 70 25.92 2.72 -51.78
N LYS A 71 24.80 3.40 -52.04
CA LYS A 71 24.37 4.60 -51.36
C LYS A 71 23.20 4.27 -50.41
N GLU A 72 23.30 4.67 -49.16
CA GLU A 72 22.18 4.58 -48.20
C GLU A 72 20.97 5.34 -48.73
N SER A 73 19.86 4.65 -48.91
CA SER A 73 18.60 5.20 -49.40
C SER A 73 17.57 5.35 -48.25
N GLU A 74 17.61 4.45 -47.28
CA GLU A 74 16.70 4.45 -46.17
C GLU A 74 17.38 3.82 -44.94
N LYS A 75 17.06 4.28 -43.74
CA LYS A 75 17.55 3.69 -42.51
C LYS A 75 16.53 3.80 -41.35
N ILE A 76 16.59 2.84 -40.46
CA ILE A 76 15.87 2.84 -39.20
C ILE A 76 16.89 2.60 -38.08
N GLU A 77 16.99 3.53 -37.12
CA GLU A 77 17.83 3.40 -35.96
C GLU A 77 16.93 3.03 -34.77
N PHE A 78 17.36 2.11 -33.92
CA PHE A 78 16.58 1.62 -32.77
C PHE A 78 17.50 1.06 -31.69
N ARG A 79 16.97 0.93 -30.46
CA ARG A 79 17.65 0.19 -29.40
C ARG A 79 17.00 -1.19 -29.24
N PHE A 80 17.78 -2.16 -28.85
CA PHE A 80 17.33 -3.52 -28.65
C PHE A 80 18.22 -4.25 -27.64
N ALA A 81 17.74 -5.37 -27.12
CA ALA A 81 18.57 -6.24 -26.28
C ALA A 81 18.14 -7.70 -26.37
N PRO A 82 19.10 -8.65 -26.30
CA PRO A 82 18.78 -10.06 -26.17
C PRO A 82 18.25 -10.36 -24.76
N ARG A 83 17.18 -11.14 -24.70
CA ARG A 83 16.65 -11.77 -23.50
C ARG A 83 15.91 -13.04 -23.87
N LYS A 84 15.73 -13.94 -22.91
CA LYS A 84 14.91 -15.14 -23.06
C LYS A 84 13.72 -15.07 -22.10
N VAL A 85 12.53 -15.37 -22.55
CA VAL A 85 11.33 -15.55 -21.75
C VAL A 85 10.74 -16.91 -22.03
N GLU A 86 10.41 -17.67 -21.01
CA GLU A 86 9.84 -19.02 -21.17
C GLU A 86 9.02 -19.40 -19.95
N ILE A 87 8.09 -20.34 -20.11
CA ILE A 87 7.44 -21.02 -19.00
C ILE A 87 8.02 -22.44 -18.94
N ILE A 88 8.54 -22.83 -17.77
CA ILE A 88 9.01 -24.17 -17.50
C ILE A 88 8.27 -24.71 -16.27
N GLY A 89 7.50 -25.77 -16.46
CA GLY A 89 6.59 -26.26 -15.42
C GLY A 89 5.56 -25.20 -15.05
N ASN A 90 5.56 -24.82 -13.80
CA ASN A 90 4.64 -23.83 -13.23
C ASN A 90 5.31 -22.45 -12.95
N GLN A 91 6.39 -22.14 -13.67
CA GLN A 91 7.14 -20.89 -13.45
C GLN A 91 7.40 -20.15 -14.75
N LEU A 92 7.25 -18.82 -14.71
CA LEU A 92 7.72 -17.88 -15.73
C LEU A 92 9.19 -17.57 -15.46
N LEU A 93 10.04 -17.78 -16.44
CA LEU A 93 11.47 -17.52 -16.36
C LEU A 93 11.88 -16.39 -17.30
N VAL A 94 12.76 -15.52 -16.81
CA VAL A 94 13.51 -14.57 -17.62
C VAL A 94 14.99 -14.97 -17.53
N ASN A 95 15.63 -15.14 -18.70
CA ASN A 95 17.04 -15.55 -18.77
C ASN A 95 17.38 -16.79 -17.93
N GLY A 96 16.42 -17.73 -17.80
CA GLY A 96 16.59 -18.95 -17.04
C GLY A 96 16.38 -18.86 -15.53
N LYS A 97 15.96 -17.72 -15.01
CA LYS A 97 15.61 -17.50 -13.59
C LYS A 97 14.10 -17.31 -13.42
N ALA A 98 13.51 -18.02 -12.47
CA ALA A 98 12.11 -17.85 -12.08
C ALA A 98 11.97 -16.56 -11.26
N ILE A 99 11.47 -15.51 -11.86
CA ILE A 99 11.37 -14.19 -11.23
C ILE A 99 10.08 -14.01 -10.43
N LYS A 100 10.11 -13.14 -9.41
CA LYS A 100 8.90 -12.60 -8.78
C LYS A 100 8.53 -11.25 -9.41
N ILE A 101 7.26 -11.08 -9.75
CA ILE A 101 6.68 -9.84 -10.28
C ILE A 101 6.29 -8.93 -9.12
N LYS A 102 7.06 -7.89 -8.89
CA LYS A 102 6.80 -6.81 -7.94
C LYS A 102 6.17 -5.64 -8.70
N GLY A 103 4.95 -5.85 -9.15
CA GLY A 103 4.32 -5.02 -10.17
C GLY A 103 3.26 -4.08 -9.65
N VAL A 104 2.86 -3.16 -10.53
CA VAL A 104 1.73 -2.25 -10.35
C VAL A 104 0.96 -2.09 -11.65
N ASN A 105 -0.35 -1.94 -11.56
CA ASN A 105 -1.21 -1.55 -12.68
C ASN A 105 -1.05 -0.05 -12.96
N LEU A 106 -1.12 0.35 -14.22
CA LEU A 106 -0.93 1.74 -14.62
C LEU A 106 -2.03 2.22 -15.55
N HIS A 107 -2.83 3.17 -15.09
CA HIS A 107 -3.63 4.05 -15.94
C HIS A 107 -2.84 5.31 -16.30
N GLU A 108 -2.96 5.76 -17.56
CA GLU A 108 -2.48 7.08 -17.95
C GLU A 108 -3.26 8.15 -17.19
N HIS A 109 -2.59 8.93 -16.36
CA HIS A 109 -3.24 10.00 -15.63
C HIS A 109 -2.31 11.17 -15.35
N ASN A 110 -2.88 12.38 -15.44
CA ASN A 110 -2.31 13.64 -14.99
C ASN A 110 -3.41 14.47 -14.36
N GLN A 111 -3.17 15.01 -13.16
CA GLN A 111 -4.16 15.79 -12.43
C GLN A 111 -4.70 17.04 -13.17
N TYR A 112 -4.03 17.51 -14.22
CA TYR A 112 -4.45 18.67 -15.01
C TYR A 112 -5.08 18.29 -16.35
N THR A 113 -4.67 17.21 -16.97
CA THR A 113 -5.00 16.85 -18.36
C THR A 113 -5.67 15.49 -18.52
N GLY A 114 -5.97 14.81 -17.39
CA GLY A 114 -6.62 13.48 -17.41
C GLY A 114 -5.74 12.44 -18.08
N HIS A 115 -6.24 11.75 -19.10
CA HIS A 115 -5.54 10.69 -19.83
C HIS A 115 -4.44 11.19 -20.80
N VAL A 116 -4.08 12.46 -20.78
CA VAL A 116 -2.99 12.99 -21.60
C VAL A 116 -1.75 13.16 -20.75
N ILE A 117 -0.78 12.28 -20.90
CA ILE A 117 0.50 12.32 -20.18
C ILE A 117 1.65 12.68 -21.13
N SER A 118 2.70 13.26 -20.57
CA SER A 118 3.94 13.55 -21.31
C SER A 118 5.00 12.47 -21.05
N ARG A 119 6.07 12.46 -21.88
CA ARG A 119 7.24 11.62 -21.67
C ARG A 119 7.87 11.85 -20.30
N GLU A 120 7.94 13.11 -19.86
CA GLU A 120 8.54 13.50 -18.57
C GLU A 120 7.76 12.93 -17.39
N ILE A 121 6.42 12.92 -17.47
CA ILE A 121 5.58 12.30 -16.43
C ILE A 121 5.81 10.79 -16.40
N ALA A 122 5.78 10.13 -17.55
CA ALA A 122 6.04 8.69 -17.63
C ALA A 122 7.43 8.32 -17.10
N GLU A 123 8.45 9.13 -17.40
CA GLU A 123 9.81 8.93 -16.89
C GLU A 123 9.89 9.13 -15.38
N SER A 124 9.19 10.14 -14.85
CA SER A 124 9.09 10.37 -13.41
C SER A 124 8.42 9.20 -12.69
N ASP A 125 7.32 8.69 -13.24
CA ASP A 125 6.60 7.54 -12.70
C ASP A 125 7.50 6.30 -12.65
N ILE A 126 8.20 5.99 -13.74
CA ILE A 126 9.12 4.84 -13.81
C ILE A 126 10.27 4.96 -12.81
N LYS A 127 10.86 6.16 -12.67
CA LYS A 127 11.90 6.40 -11.67
C LYS A 127 11.39 6.18 -10.25
N LEU A 128 10.21 6.72 -9.94
CA LEU A 128 9.58 6.56 -8.63
C LEU A 128 9.24 5.08 -8.35
N MET A 129 8.80 4.32 -9.34
CA MET A 129 8.61 2.88 -9.24
C MET A 129 9.91 2.17 -8.88
N LYS A 130 11.01 2.46 -9.59
CA LYS A 130 12.34 1.87 -9.31
C LYS A 130 12.85 2.22 -7.92
N GLU A 131 12.68 3.46 -7.47
CA GLU A 131 13.05 3.92 -6.12
C GLU A 131 12.28 3.20 -5.02
N ASN A 132 11.09 2.66 -5.35
CA ASN A 132 10.22 1.92 -4.44
C ASN A 132 10.19 0.40 -4.71
N ASN A 133 11.24 -0.13 -5.34
CA ASN A 133 11.48 -1.56 -5.57
C ASN A 133 10.49 -2.26 -6.50
N PHE A 134 9.68 -1.55 -7.26
CA PHE A 134 8.88 -2.15 -8.33
C PHE A 134 9.80 -2.60 -9.49
N ASN A 135 9.47 -3.75 -10.08
CA ASN A 135 10.18 -4.28 -11.23
C ASN A 135 9.29 -4.50 -12.45
N ALA A 136 7.97 -4.31 -12.33
CA ALA A 136 7.03 -4.60 -13.39
C ALA A 136 5.83 -3.63 -13.43
N VAL A 137 5.25 -3.47 -14.64
CA VAL A 137 4.02 -2.72 -14.88
C VAL A 137 3.08 -3.55 -15.77
N ARG A 138 1.79 -3.58 -15.42
CA ARG A 138 0.73 -3.98 -16.36
C ARG A 138 0.09 -2.73 -16.95
N CYS A 139 0.01 -2.70 -18.29
CA CYS A 139 -0.61 -1.60 -19.03
C CYS A 139 -2.14 -1.75 -18.97
N SER A 140 -2.73 -1.47 -17.84
CA SER A 140 -4.16 -1.59 -17.59
C SER A 140 -4.92 -0.37 -18.15
N HIS A 141 -5.96 -0.49 -19.00
CA HIS A 141 -6.29 -1.69 -19.75
C HIS A 141 -6.16 -1.41 -21.25
N TYR A 142 -5.02 -0.91 -21.65
CA TYR A 142 -4.70 -0.49 -23.03
C TYR A 142 -3.19 -0.28 -23.21
N PRO A 143 -2.70 -0.41 -24.44
CA PRO A 143 -1.29 -0.14 -24.72
C PRO A 143 -0.92 1.31 -24.51
N GLN A 144 0.19 1.55 -23.83
CA GLN A 144 0.74 2.86 -23.52
C GLN A 144 1.37 3.57 -24.73
N PRO A 145 1.72 4.87 -24.66
CA PRO A 145 2.51 5.56 -25.69
C PRO A 145 3.87 4.90 -25.93
N ALA A 146 4.39 5.01 -27.15
CA ALA A 146 5.65 4.39 -27.54
C ALA A 146 6.83 4.71 -26.62
N TYR A 147 6.95 5.98 -26.20
CA TYR A 147 8.02 6.41 -25.29
C TYR A 147 7.96 5.73 -23.90
N PHE A 148 6.80 5.24 -23.48
CA PHE A 148 6.70 4.49 -22.24
C PHE A 148 7.50 3.17 -22.29
N TYR A 149 7.36 2.42 -23.37
CA TYR A 149 8.11 1.17 -23.55
C TYR A 149 9.61 1.42 -23.74
N GLU A 150 9.98 2.50 -24.44
CA GLU A 150 11.38 2.93 -24.54
C GLU A 150 11.99 3.21 -23.17
N LEU A 151 11.24 3.86 -22.28
CA LEU A 151 11.66 4.12 -20.90
C LEU A 151 11.71 2.82 -20.07
N CYS A 152 10.74 1.91 -20.25
CA CYS A 152 10.78 0.60 -19.59
C CYS A 152 12.00 -0.23 -20.03
N ASP A 153 12.36 -0.18 -21.32
CA ASP A 153 13.57 -0.81 -21.84
C ASP A 153 14.84 -0.20 -21.19
N GLU A 154 14.87 1.14 -21.04
CA GLU A 154 16.01 1.89 -20.52
C GLU A 154 16.22 1.75 -19.03
N TYR A 155 15.14 1.89 -18.25
CA TYR A 155 15.20 1.85 -16.78
C TYR A 155 15.08 0.44 -16.19
N GLY A 156 14.71 -0.55 -16.99
CA GLY A 156 14.53 -1.93 -16.55
C GLY A 156 13.22 -2.14 -15.79
N ILE A 157 12.11 -2.16 -16.51
CA ILE A 157 10.78 -2.54 -16.02
C ILE A 157 10.22 -3.64 -16.90
N TYR A 158 9.82 -4.76 -16.32
CA TYR A 158 9.06 -5.79 -17.03
C TYR A 158 7.67 -5.29 -17.36
N VAL A 159 7.20 -5.53 -18.57
CA VAL A 159 5.89 -5.08 -19.02
C VAL A 159 4.98 -6.25 -19.35
N CYS A 160 3.79 -6.27 -18.76
CA CYS A 160 2.62 -6.97 -19.26
C CYS A 160 1.85 -6.00 -20.16
N ASP A 161 1.98 -6.15 -21.48
CA ASP A 161 1.27 -5.29 -22.43
C ASP A 161 -0.13 -5.83 -22.71
N GLU A 162 -1.16 -4.96 -22.59
CA GLU A 162 -2.55 -5.40 -22.63
C GLU A 162 -3.32 -4.76 -23.79
N ALA A 163 -4.09 -5.60 -24.50
CA ALA A 163 -5.01 -5.14 -25.53
C ALA A 163 -6.18 -4.38 -24.90
N ASN A 164 -6.59 -3.28 -25.53
CA ASN A 164 -7.68 -2.45 -25.01
C ASN A 164 -9.07 -3.10 -25.17
N ILE A 165 -9.27 -4.24 -24.49
CA ILE A 165 -10.52 -4.98 -24.43
C ILE A 165 -10.96 -5.03 -22.97
N GLU A 166 -11.99 -4.28 -22.65
CA GLU A 166 -12.66 -4.20 -21.38
C GLU A 166 -14.17 -4.20 -21.62
N SER A 167 -14.91 -5.03 -20.92
CA SER A 167 -16.37 -5.08 -21.07
C SER A 167 -17.11 -5.51 -19.80
N HIS A 168 -16.59 -5.10 -18.64
CA HIS A 168 -17.14 -5.44 -17.32
C HIS A 168 -18.65 -5.20 -17.20
N GLY A 169 -19.14 -4.05 -17.66
CA GLY A 169 -20.56 -3.70 -17.66
C GLY A 169 -21.45 -4.56 -18.59
N MET A 170 -20.86 -5.50 -19.37
CA MET A 170 -21.57 -6.39 -20.29
C MET A 170 -21.43 -7.87 -19.87
N TYR A 171 -21.57 -8.17 -18.58
CA TYR A 171 -21.55 -9.53 -18.01
C TYR A 171 -20.24 -10.30 -18.30
N TYR A 172 -19.16 -9.78 -17.86
CA TYR A 172 -17.80 -10.32 -18.07
C TYR A 172 -17.57 -11.74 -17.52
N ASN A 173 -18.39 -12.22 -16.59
CA ASN A 173 -18.26 -13.55 -15.99
C ASN A 173 -18.95 -14.66 -16.79
N LEU A 174 -19.88 -14.33 -17.67
CA LEU A 174 -20.79 -15.33 -18.20
C LEU A 174 -20.24 -15.96 -19.46
N ARG A 175 -19.98 -17.27 -19.37
CA ARG A 175 -19.62 -18.11 -20.52
C ARG A 175 -20.82 -18.48 -21.38
N LYS A 176 -22.01 -18.22 -20.93
CA LYS A 176 -23.30 -18.69 -21.53
C LYS A 176 -23.92 -17.72 -22.52
N GLY A 177 -23.14 -16.94 -23.23
CA GLY A 177 -23.64 -15.85 -24.06
C GLY A 177 -23.87 -14.58 -23.22
N GLY A 178 -23.88 -13.43 -23.80
CA GLY A 178 -23.99 -12.14 -23.11
C GLY A 178 -22.66 -11.40 -22.98
N THR A 179 -21.52 -12.09 -22.89
CA THR A 179 -20.22 -11.43 -22.98
C THR A 179 -19.85 -11.09 -24.43
N LEU A 180 -19.27 -9.92 -24.64
CA LEU A 180 -18.76 -9.52 -25.96
C LEU A 180 -17.63 -10.44 -26.45
N GLY A 181 -16.89 -11.08 -25.55
CA GLY A 181 -15.84 -12.06 -25.85
C GLY A 181 -16.34 -13.32 -26.57
N ASN A 182 -17.65 -13.60 -26.52
CA ASN A 182 -18.28 -14.73 -27.20
C ASN A 182 -19.33 -14.31 -28.27
N ASP A 183 -19.41 -13.03 -28.59
CA ASP A 183 -20.31 -12.51 -29.61
C ASP A 183 -19.52 -12.25 -30.93
N LEU A 184 -19.84 -13.00 -31.98
CA LEU A 184 -19.16 -12.90 -33.27
C LEU A 184 -19.28 -11.51 -33.92
N ARG A 185 -20.26 -10.71 -33.55
CA ARG A 185 -20.35 -9.31 -34.02
C ARG A 185 -19.14 -8.47 -33.59
N PHE A 186 -18.50 -8.83 -32.48
CA PHE A 186 -17.32 -8.16 -31.92
C PHE A 186 -15.98 -8.84 -32.31
N TYR A 187 -16.00 -9.94 -33.07
CA TYR A 187 -14.81 -10.67 -33.47
C TYR A 187 -13.74 -9.78 -34.12
N ASN A 188 -14.13 -9.01 -35.12
CA ASN A 188 -13.19 -8.11 -35.78
C ASN A 188 -12.63 -7.02 -34.87
N ALA A 189 -13.43 -6.55 -33.91
CA ALA A 189 -12.99 -5.55 -32.94
C ALA A 189 -11.94 -6.12 -31.97
N HIS A 190 -12.16 -7.33 -31.43
CA HIS A 190 -11.19 -8.02 -30.59
C HIS A 190 -9.89 -8.30 -31.35
N MET A 191 -10.01 -8.88 -32.54
CA MET A 191 -8.85 -9.20 -33.39
C MET A 191 -8.05 -7.96 -33.76
N ALA A 192 -8.70 -6.84 -34.10
CA ALA A 192 -8.02 -5.59 -34.45
C ALA A 192 -7.21 -5.02 -33.29
N ARG A 193 -7.76 -5.04 -32.06
CA ARG A 193 -7.08 -4.54 -30.86
C ARG A 193 -5.85 -5.36 -30.52
N VAL A 194 -5.96 -6.67 -30.54
CA VAL A 194 -4.83 -7.57 -30.30
C VAL A 194 -3.76 -7.44 -31.38
N LYS A 195 -4.16 -7.36 -32.68
CA LYS A 195 -3.24 -7.10 -33.79
C LYS A 195 -2.49 -5.78 -33.62
N ASN A 196 -3.20 -4.69 -33.28
CA ASN A 196 -2.60 -3.38 -33.14
C ASN A 196 -1.60 -3.36 -31.98
N MET A 197 -1.93 -3.95 -30.84
CA MET A 197 -1.01 -4.11 -29.71
C MET A 197 0.26 -4.83 -30.15
N TYR A 198 0.13 -6.04 -30.72
CA TYR A 198 1.28 -6.86 -31.10
C TYR A 198 2.17 -6.16 -32.12
N TRP A 199 1.62 -5.73 -33.29
CA TRP A 199 2.42 -5.18 -34.38
C TRP A 199 3.09 -3.86 -34.00
N ARG A 200 2.47 -3.05 -33.17
CA ARG A 200 3.07 -1.81 -32.68
C ARG A 200 4.20 -2.07 -31.68
N ASN A 201 4.02 -3.03 -30.75
CA ASN A 201 4.84 -3.12 -29.57
C ASN A 201 5.81 -4.32 -29.56
N LYS A 202 5.71 -5.25 -30.50
CA LYS A 202 6.48 -6.52 -30.51
C LYS A 202 8.01 -6.38 -30.38
N ASN A 203 8.57 -5.22 -30.72
CA ASN A 203 10.01 -4.98 -30.73
C ASN A 203 10.57 -4.46 -29.40
N TYR A 204 9.72 -4.09 -28.43
CA TYR A 204 10.20 -3.65 -27.13
C TYR A 204 10.68 -4.83 -26.28
N THR A 205 11.87 -4.67 -25.71
CA THR A 205 12.53 -5.73 -24.92
C THR A 205 11.86 -5.96 -23.58
N SER A 206 11.34 -4.91 -22.96
CA SER A 206 10.67 -4.93 -21.67
C SER A 206 9.39 -5.77 -21.65
N ILE A 207 8.70 -5.94 -22.77
CA ILE A 207 7.47 -6.74 -22.83
C ILE A 207 7.82 -8.23 -22.69
N ILE A 208 7.45 -8.84 -21.57
CA ILE A 208 7.76 -10.24 -21.27
C ILE A 208 6.58 -11.18 -21.48
N TYR A 209 5.36 -10.70 -21.53
CA TYR A 209 4.16 -11.43 -21.94
C TYR A 209 3.02 -10.51 -22.36
N TRP A 210 2.03 -11.07 -23.03
CA TRP A 210 0.88 -10.38 -23.60
C TRP A 210 -0.37 -10.66 -22.79
N SER A 211 -1.22 -9.65 -22.60
CA SER A 211 -2.57 -9.79 -22.07
C SER A 211 -3.60 -9.46 -23.13
N MET A 212 -4.60 -10.33 -23.27
CA MET A 212 -5.63 -10.17 -24.32
C MET A 212 -6.75 -9.21 -23.90
N GLY A 213 -6.77 -8.72 -22.66
CA GLY A 213 -7.75 -7.80 -22.13
C GLY A 213 -8.12 -8.08 -20.70
N ASN A 214 -9.00 -7.26 -20.15
CA ASN A 214 -9.47 -7.28 -18.78
C ASN A 214 -10.98 -7.51 -18.73
N GLU A 215 -11.47 -8.22 -17.70
CA GLU A 215 -12.89 -8.37 -17.31
C GLU A 215 -13.91 -8.40 -18.46
N ALA A 216 -13.59 -9.14 -19.51
CA ALA A 216 -14.36 -9.16 -20.75
C ALA A 216 -15.01 -10.53 -21.05
N GLY A 217 -15.04 -11.42 -20.05
CA GLY A 217 -15.49 -12.80 -20.21
C GLY A 217 -14.54 -13.65 -21.02
N ASN A 218 -14.98 -14.82 -21.46
CA ASN A 218 -14.21 -15.71 -22.32
C ASN A 218 -15.09 -16.30 -23.40
N GLY A 219 -14.50 -16.73 -24.53
CA GLY A 219 -15.21 -17.36 -25.61
C GLY A 219 -14.49 -17.27 -26.94
N TYR A 220 -15.23 -17.46 -28.04
CA TYR A 220 -14.70 -17.64 -29.37
C TYR A 220 -13.72 -16.52 -29.81
N ASN A 221 -14.03 -15.26 -29.51
CA ASN A 221 -13.19 -14.14 -29.92
C ASN A 221 -11.81 -14.20 -29.24
N PHE A 222 -11.77 -14.60 -27.95
CA PHE A 222 -10.50 -14.77 -27.23
C PHE A 222 -9.76 -16.05 -27.61
N TYR A 223 -10.44 -17.11 -28.00
CA TYR A 223 -9.78 -18.31 -28.54
C TYR A 223 -9.03 -17.99 -29.83
N GLU A 224 -9.66 -17.27 -30.76
CA GLU A 224 -9.06 -16.87 -32.01
C GLU A 224 -7.92 -15.86 -31.82
N THR A 225 -8.06 -14.91 -30.93
CA THR A 225 -6.98 -13.95 -30.65
C THR A 225 -5.79 -14.60 -29.96
N PHE A 226 -6.01 -15.59 -29.09
CA PHE A 226 -4.94 -16.39 -28.51
C PHE A 226 -4.16 -17.15 -29.59
N LEU A 227 -4.87 -17.90 -30.42
CA LEU A 227 -4.25 -18.65 -31.54
C LEU A 227 -3.46 -17.73 -32.46
N TYR A 228 -4.00 -16.54 -32.77
CA TYR A 228 -3.33 -15.55 -33.61
C TYR A 228 -2.01 -15.06 -32.94
N LEU A 229 -2.02 -14.71 -31.67
CA LEU A 229 -0.80 -14.30 -30.98
C LEU A 229 0.23 -15.42 -30.90
N LYS A 230 -0.19 -16.64 -30.63
CA LYS A 230 0.71 -17.81 -30.53
C LYS A 230 1.25 -18.24 -31.88
N ASP A 231 0.58 -17.92 -33.00
CA ASP A 231 1.13 -18.12 -34.33
C ASP A 231 2.28 -17.14 -34.63
N LEU A 232 2.16 -15.90 -34.20
CA LEU A 232 3.14 -14.84 -34.42
C LEU A 232 4.29 -14.85 -33.40
N ASP A 233 3.98 -15.06 -32.13
CA ASP A 233 4.95 -15.03 -31.05
C ASP A 233 5.03 -16.39 -30.35
N LYS A 234 6.05 -17.15 -30.66
CA LYS A 234 6.29 -18.46 -30.04
C LYS A 234 7.05 -18.39 -28.75
N VAL A 235 7.50 -17.19 -28.32
CA VAL A 235 8.40 -16.98 -27.20
C VAL A 235 7.65 -16.43 -26.00
N ARG A 236 6.98 -15.29 -26.17
CA ARG A 236 6.29 -14.65 -25.05
C ARG A 236 4.97 -15.35 -24.73
N PRO A 237 4.72 -15.63 -23.45
CA PRO A 237 3.42 -16.16 -23.00
C PRO A 237 2.27 -15.19 -23.29
N VAL A 238 1.07 -15.75 -23.35
CA VAL A 238 -0.19 -15.01 -23.49
C VAL A 238 -1.08 -15.32 -22.30
N GLN A 239 -1.59 -14.29 -21.65
CA GLN A 239 -2.58 -14.42 -20.58
C GLN A 239 -3.95 -13.88 -21.00
N HIS A 240 -4.98 -14.43 -20.37
CA HIS A 240 -6.33 -13.88 -20.36
C HIS A 240 -6.99 -14.13 -19.01
N GLU A 241 -7.33 -13.07 -18.32
CA GLU A 241 -7.79 -13.12 -16.92
C GLU A 241 -9.05 -14.00 -16.78
N ARG A 242 -10.07 -13.80 -17.64
CA ARG A 242 -11.32 -14.59 -17.59
C ARG A 242 -11.24 -15.97 -18.26
N ALA A 243 -10.09 -16.38 -18.77
CA ALA A 243 -9.87 -17.78 -19.14
C ALA A 243 -9.69 -18.67 -17.91
N ILE A 244 -9.34 -18.12 -16.76
CA ILE A 244 -9.10 -18.86 -15.52
C ILE A 244 -8.01 -19.93 -15.76
N LEU A 245 -8.37 -21.20 -15.90
CA LEU A 245 -7.47 -22.31 -16.20
C LEU A 245 -7.78 -22.96 -17.56
N GLU A 246 -8.51 -22.29 -18.44
CA GLU A 246 -8.74 -22.79 -19.79
C GLU A 246 -7.44 -22.75 -20.62
N TRP A 247 -7.49 -23.41 -21.80
CA TRP A 247 -6.35 -23.59 -22.68
C TRP A 247 -5.83 -22.31 -23.34
N ASN A 248 -6.65 -21.24 -23.37
CA ASN A 248 -6.30 -19.96 -23.99
C ASN A 248 -5.69 -18.95 -23.00
N THR A 249 -5.01 -19.44 -22.00
CA THR A 249 -4.11 -18.68 -21.13
C THR A 249 -2.96 -19.57 -20.67
N GLU A 250 -1.75 -19.04 -20.72
CA GLU A 250 -0.54 -19.73 -20.27
C GLU A 250 -0.13 -19.32 -18.85
N ILE A 251 -0.78 -18.30 -18.29
CA ILE A 251 -0.59 -17.79 -16.93
C ILE A 251 -1.96 -17.78 -16.27
N TYR A 252 -2.08 -18.29 -15.06
CA TYR A 252 -3.25 -18.05 -14.23
C TYR A 252 -3.11 -16.68 -13.57
N CYS A 253 -4.00 -15.76 -13.89
CA CYS A 253 -3.92 -14.35 -13.51
C CYS A 253 -5.20 -13.88 -12.78
N PRO A 254 -5.48 -14.42 -11.58
CA PRO A 254 -6.66 -14.05 -10.81
C PRO A 254 -6.56 -12.65 -10.24
N GLN A 255 -7.70 -12.13 -9.79
CA GLN A 255 -7.82 -10.82 -9.18
C GLN A 255 -8.18 -10.94 -7.70
N TYR A 256 -7.55 -10.13 -6.85
CA TYR A 256 -7.85 -9.87 -5.44
C TYR A 256 -8.02 -11.11 -4.54
N PRO A 257 -7.14 -12.11 -4.62
CA PRO A 257 -7.17 -13.22 -3.68
C PRO A 257 -6.67 -12.76 -2.30
N SER A 258 -7.27 -13.29 -1.23
CA SER A 258 -6.72 -13.14 0.10
C SER A 258 -5.42 -13.96 0.29
N ALA A 259 -4.62 -13.62 1.30
CA ALA A 259 -3.44 -14.42 1.66
C ALA A 259 -3.79 -15.88 1.96
N PHE A 260 -4.97 -16.14 2.54
CA PHE A 260 -5.48 -17.49 2.79
C PHE A 260 -5.72 -18.25 1.48
N LYS A 261 -6.30 -17.58 0.47
CA LYS A 261 -6.52 -18.21 -0.83
C LYS A 261 -5.21 -18.46 -1.58
N LEU A 262 -4.24 -17.56 -1.46
CA LEU A 262 -2.90 -17.79 -1.97
C LEU A 262 -2.22 -18.99 -1.30
N ALA A 263 -2.39 -19.15 0.01
CA ALA A 263 -1.85 -20.30 0.74
C ALA A 263 -2.47 -21.65 0.28
N GLU A 264 -3.76 -21.66 -0.09
CA GLU A 264 -4.37 -22.82 -0.74
C GLU A 264 -3.69 -23.10 -2.10
N TRP A 265 -3.59 -22.09 -2.97
CA TRP A 265 -2.99 -22.24 -4.30
C TRP A 265 -1.49 -22.58 -4.27
N ALA A 266 -0.78 -22.19 -3.23
CA ALA A 266 0.62 -22.54 -3.04
C ALA A 266 0.85 -24.08 -2.96
N THR A 267 -0.17 -24.82 -2.54
CA THR A 267 -0.12 -26.29 -2.40
C THR A 267 -0.73 -27.05 -3.58
N GLU A 268 -1.32 -26.36 -4.55
CA GLU A 268 -1.93 -27.00 -5.71
C GLU A 268 -0.90 -27.41 -6.76
N GLU A 269 -1.06 -28.62 -7.32
CA GLU A 269 -0.33 -28.99 -8.53
C GLU A 269 -0.88 -28.20 -9.72
N THR A 270 -0.01 -27.44 -10.39
CA THR A 270 -0.38 -26.61 -11.54
C THR A 270 0.61 -26.75 -12.69
N ASP A 271 0.12 -26.60 -13.91
CA ASP A 271 0.91 -26.66 -15.15
C ASP A 271 1.36 -25.26 -15.64
N ARG A 272 1.05 -24.20 -14.87
CA ARG A 272 1.32 -22.81 -15.24
C ARG A 272 1.59 -21.92 -14.03
N PRO A 273 2.31 -20.80 -14.18
CA PRO A 273 2.55 -19.85 -13.10
C PRO A 273 1.26 -19.11 -12.70
N TYR A 274 1.19 -18.73 -11.42
CA TYR A 274 0.18 -17.83 -10.86
C TYR A 274 0.79 -16.43 -10.72
N ILE A 275 0.30 -15.49 -11.52
CA ILE A 275 0.70 -14.07 -11.49
C ILE A 275 -0.57 -13.24 -11.41
N LEU A 276 -0.79 -12.56 -10.29
CA LEU A 276 -2.00 -11.81 -10.03
C LEU A 276 -2.12 -10.62 -10.98
N SER A 277 -3.18 -10.57 -11.79
CA SER A 277 -3.40 -9.39 -12.65
C SER A 277 -3.73 -8.15 -11.82
N GLU A 278 -4.40 -8.34 -10.69
CA GLU A 278 -4.75 -7.28 -9.74
C GLU A 278 -4.79 -7.83 -8.32
N TYR A 279 -4.22 -7.07 -7.36
CA TYR A 279 -4.33 -7.37 -5.93
C TYR A 279 -4.02 -6.13 -5.09
N ALA A 280 -4.23 -6.22 -3.78
CA ALA A 280 -3.95 -5.16 -2.81
C ALA A 280 -4.52 -3.81 -3.26
N HIS A 281 -5.86 -3.75 -3.39
CA HIS A 281 -6.58 -2.55 -3.85
C HIS A 281 -6.27 -1.35 -2.94
N ALA A 282 -5.57 -0.34 -3.50
CA ALA A 282 -4.96 0.74 -2.73
C ALA A 282 -5.85 1.98 -2.57
N MET A 283 -7.17 1.81 -2.51
CA MET A 283 -8.13 2.89 -2.39
C MET A 283 -8.07 3.57 -1.02
N GLY A 284 -7.68 4.85 -1.00
CA GLY A 284 -7.58 5.65 0.21
C GLY A 284 -6.61 5.06 1.25
N ASN A 285 -6.99 5.05 2.52
CA ASN A 285 -6.22 4.45 3.60
C ASN A 285 -6.40 2.93 3.62
N SER A 286 -5.54 2.20 2.92
CA SER A 286 -5.67 0.77 2.65
C SER A 286 -4.31 0.07 2.59
N THR A 287 -4.22 -1.05 1.85
CA THR A 287 -3.00 -1.84 1.67
C THR A 287 -2.46 -2.41 2.99
N GLY A 288 -3.37 -2.75 3.90
CA GLY A 288 -3.09 -3.59 5.05
C GLY A 288 -2.82 -5.03 4.60
N ASN A 289 -2.36 -5.90 5.53
CA ASN A 289 -2.06 -7.33 5.27
C ASN A 289 -1.13 -7.60 4.07
N PHE A 290 -0.44 -6.60 3.54
CA PHE A 290 0.45 -6.74 2.38
C PHE A 290 1.61 -7.71 2.66
N LYS A 291 2.14 -7.69 3.88
CA LYS A 291 3.15 -8.66 4.32
C LYS A 291 2.60 -10.10 4.30
N ASP A 292 1.38 -10.33 4.78
CA ASP A 292 0.77 -11.66 4.78
C ASP A 292 0.68 -12.27 3.38
N ILE A 293 0.31 -11.43 2.39
CA ILE A 293 0.27 -11.82 0.97
C ILE A 293 1.67 -12.22 0.48
N TRP A 294 2.68 -11.39 0.76
CA TRP A 294 4.02 -11.60 0.24
C TRP A 294 4.80 -12.69 0.97
N ASP A 295 4.51 -12.96 2.24
CA ASP A 295 5.08 -14.11 2.94
C ASP A 295 4.68 -15.41 2.24
N VAL A 296 3.43 -15.54 1.79
CA VAL A 296 2.97 -16.70 1.02
C VAL A 296 3.61 -16.73 -0.37
N ILE A 297 3.69 -15.59 -1.07
CA ILE A 297 4.28 -15.51 -2.41
C ILE A 297 5.77 -15.88 -2.38
N TYR A 298 6.53 -15.40 -1.39
CA TYR A 298 7.95 -15.75 -1.28
C TYR A 298 8.18 -17.20 -0.92
N ALA A 299 7.26 -17.82 -0.18
CA ALA A 299 7.36 -19.21 0.25
C ALA A 299 6.97 -20.24 -0.83
N ALA A 300 6.36 -19.83 -1.95
CA ALA A 300 5.81 -20.73 -2.96
C ALA A 300 6.40 -20.47 -4.36
N ASP A 301 6.84 -21.52 -5.03
CA ASP A 301 7.46 -21.42 -6.36
C ASP A 301 6.47 -21.03 -7.45
N ASN A 302 5.24 -21.58 -7.41
CA ASN A 302 4.19 -21.34 -8.40
C ASN A 302 3.52 -19.96 -8.28
N LEU A 303 3.68 -19.28 -7.13
CA LEU A 303 3.16 -17.92 -6.92
C LEU A 303 4.26 -16.90 -7.26
N GLN A 304 4.11 -16.19 -8.37
CA GLN A 304 5.15 -15.29 -8.86
C GLN A 304 4.82 -13.80 -8.69
N GLY A 305 4.00 -13.44 -7.71
CA GLY A 305 3.63 -12.06 -7.43
C GLY A 305 2.49 -11.56 -8.30
N GLY A 306 2.53 -10.29 -8.70
CA GLY A 306 1.46 -9.68 -9.47
C GLY A 306 1.52 -8.16 -9.50
N PHE A 307 0.38 -7.52 -9.82
CA PHE A 307 0.29 -6.09 -10.01
C PHE A 307 -0.70 -5.47 -9.01
N ILE A 308 -0.22 -4.58 -8.14
CA ILE A 308 -1.06 -3.80 -7.22
C ILE A 308 -2.05 -2.96 -8.03
N TRP A 309 -3.28 -2.85 -7.60
CA TRP A 309 -4.24 -1.91 -8.14
C TRP A 309 -4.32 -0.66 -7.26
N ASP A 310 -3.90 0.57 -7.74
CA ASP A 310 -3.08 0.78 -8.93
C ASP A 310 -1.95 1.80 -8.63
N TRP A 311 -1.35 2.43 -9.64
CA TRP A 311 -0.22 3.34 -9.47
C TRP A 311 -0.62 4.70 -8.91
N VAL A 312 -1.61 5.37 -9.51
CA VAL A 312 -1.90 6.77 -9.23
C VAL A 312 -3.39 7.02 -9.03
N ASP A 313 -3.74 7.77 -7.99
CA ASP A 313 -5.09 8.30 -7.83
C ASP A 313 -5.48 9.16 -9.04
N GLN A 314 -6.65 8.90 -9.66
CA GLN A 314 -7.02 9.54 -10.92
C GLN A 314 -7.88 10.81 -10.73
N GLY A 315 -7.67 11.51 -9.62
CA GLY A 315 -8.33 12.76 -9.32
C GLY A 315 -7.87 13.92 -10.22
N ILE A 316 -8.80 14.78 -10.61
CA ILE A 316 -8.54 16.00 -11.43
C ILE A 316 -8.48 17.21 -10.52
N LEU A 317 -7.38 17.97 -10.59
CA LEU A 317 -7.20 19.15 -9.76
C LEU A 317 -8.23 20.24 -10.13
N GLN A 318 -8.98 20.68 -9.14
CA GLN A 318 -9.98 21.74 -9.22
C GLN A 318 -9.76 22.76 -8.10
N VAL A 319 -10.44 23.88 -8.19
CA VAL A 319 -10.46 24.91 -7.16
C VAL A 319 -11.91 25.19 -6.78
N ASN A 320 -12.23 25.15 -5.49
CA ASN A 320 -13.57 25.42 -5.00
C ASN A 320 -13.90 26.92 -4.98
N GLU A 321 -15.13 27.28 -4.61
CA GLU A 321 -15.59 28.68 -4.56
C GLU A 321 -14.79 29.54 -3.56
N GLU A 322 -14.16 28.93 -2.57
CA GLU A 322 -13.31 29.61 -1.57
C GLU A 322 -11.84 29.77 -2.03
N GLY A 323 -11.51 29.29 -3.23
CA GLY A 323 -10.16 29.32 -3.79
C GLY A 323 -9.23 28.24 -3.26
N ARG A 324 -9.77 27.16 -2.64
CA ARG A 324 -8.99 26.02 -2.15
C ARG A 324 -8.91 24.91 -3.20
N GLU A 325 -7.73 24.36 -3.39
CA GLU A 325 -7.50 23.25 -4.30
C GLU A 325 -8.02 21.91 -3.72
N PHE A 326 -8.55 21.07 -4.60
CA PHE A 326 -8.95 19.71 -4.30
C PHE A 326 -8.86 18.82 -5.54
N TRP A 327 -8.80 17.52 -5.38
CA TRP A 327 -8.91 16.58 -6.49
C TRP A 327 -10.35 16.14 -6.65
N ALA A 328 -10.94 16.49 -7.78
CA ALA A 328 -12.29 16.10 -8.15
C ALA A 328 -12.32 14.63 -8.62
N TYR A 329 -13.38 13.95 -8.25
CA TYR A 329 -13.62 12.55 -8.59
C TYR A 329 -15.08 12.34 -9.07
N GLY A 330 -15.49 11.09 -9.28
CA GLY A 330 -16.85 10.80 -9.75
C GLY A 330 -17.94 11.42 -8.83
N GLY A 331 -18.90 12.13 -9.43
CA GLY A 331 -19.93 12.91 -8.74
C GLY A 331 -19.74 14.44 -8.85
N ASP A 332 -18.50 14.90 -9.06
CA ASP A 332 -18.21 16.34 -9.18
C ASP A 332 -18.54 16.94 -10.55
N PHE A 333 -18.77 16.10 -11.55
CA PHE A 333 -18.95 16.51 -12.95
C PHE A 333 -20.41 16.61 -13.38
N GLY A 334 -21.33 16.63 -12.45
CA GLY A 334 -22.77 16.83 -12.65
C GLY A 334 -23.62 15.69 -12.14
N VAL A 335 -24.82 16.04 -11.66
CA VAL A 335 -25.74 15.09 -11.01
C VAL A 335 -26.25 13.97 -11.94
N ASP A 336 -26.25 14.21 -13.24
CA ASP A 336 -26.71 13.25 -14.25
C ASP A 336 -25.54 12.45 -14.88
N ALA A 337 -24.30 12.74 -14.51
CA ALA A 337 -23.13 12.01 -14.99
C ALA A 337 -23.04 10.64 -14.29
N PRO A 338 -22.79 9.54 -15.03
CA PRO A 338 -22.48 8.26 -14.43
C PRO A 338 -21.29 8.38 -13.48
N SER A 339 -21.37 7.76 -12.28
CA SER A 339 -20.35 7.93 -11.27
C SER A 339 -20.26 6.73 -10.34
N ASP A 340 -19.02 6.29 -10.07
CA ASP A 340 -18.66 5.39 -8.99
C ASP A 340 -18.00 6.14 -7.80
N GLY A 341 -18.24 7.46 -7.68
CA GLY A 341 -17.65 8.28 -6.62
C GLY A 341 -16.13 8.33 -6.73
N ASN A 342 -15.44 8.11 -5.61
CA ASN A 342 -13.97 8.10 -5.54
C ASN A 342 -13.31 6.76 -5.92
N PHE A 343 -14.03 5.86 -6.60
CA PHE A 343 -13.54 4.50 -6.93
C PHE A 343 -12.41 4.50 -8.01
N LEU A 344 -12.05 5.67 -8.50
CA LEU A 344 -10.91 5.92 -9.39
C LEU A 344 -9.67 6.43 -8.62
N CYS A 345 -9.80 6.67 -7.29
CA CYS A 345 -8.71 7.11 -6.42
C CYS A 345 -8.21 5.92 -5.61
N ASN A 346 -7.47 5.02 -6.25
CA ASN A 346 -6.97 3.79 -5.69
C ASN A 346 -5.46 3.59 -5.95
N GLY A 347 -4.76 4.71 -6.13
CA GLY A 347 -3.32 4.74 -6.35
C GLY A 347 -2.50 4.55 -5.09
N VAL A 348 -1.29 3.99 -5.25
CA VAL A 348 -0.26 3.99 -4.20
C VAL A 348 0.45 5.35 -4.11
N VAL A 349 0.21 6.23 -5.08
CA VAL A 349 0.58 7.65 -5.05
C VAL A 349 -0.63 8.53 -5.34
N GLY A 350 -0.64 9.73 -4.77
CA GLY A 350 -1.65 10.75 -5.05
C GLY A 350 -1.60 11.27 -6.49
N PRO A 351 -2.61 12.05 -6.92
CA PRO A 351 -2.64 12.63 -8.28
C PRO A 351 -1.42 13.53 -8.57
N ASP A 352 -0.80 14.10 -7.54
CA ASP A 352 0.42 14.91 -7.58
C ASP A 352 1.72 14.07 -7.49
N ARG A 353 1.63 12.75 -7.53
CA ARG A 353 2.74 11.77 -7.40
C ARG A 353 3.41 11.74 -6.04
N LYS A 354 2.82 12.31 -5.00
CA LYS A 354 3.30 12.08 -3.64
C LYS A 354 2.91 10.67 -3.18
N PRO A 355 3.88 9.86 -2.69
CA PRO A 355 3.58 8.55 -2.15
C PRO A 355 2.59 8.62 -0.98
N HIS A 356 1.60 7.72 -0.99
CA HIS A 356 0.80 7.47 0.20
C HIS A 356 1.61 6.70 1.26
N PRO A 357 1.23 6.73 2.54
CA PRO A 357 1.93 5.98 3.60
C PRO A 357 2.12 4.50 3.31
N ALA A 358 1.17 3.87 2.60
CA ALA A 358 1.26 2.48 2.15
C ALA A 358 2.50 2.18 1.29
N MET A 359 3.02 3.18 0.56
CA MET A 359 4.21 3.01 -0.27
C MET A 359 5.44 2.60 0.55
N HIS A 360 5.57 3.06 1.79
CA HIS A 360 6.68 2.68 2.66
C HIS A 360 6.65 1.19 3.01
N GLU A 361 5.46 0.65 3.26
CA GLU A 361 5.25 -0.77 3.50
C GLU A 361 5.55 -1.59 2.25
N ILE A 362 5.02 -1.17 1.08
CA ILE A 362 5.28 -1.83 -0.21
C ILE A 362 6.78 -1.84 -0.51
N LYS A 363 7.45 -0.70 -0.37
CA LYS A 363 8.90 -0.58 -0.59
C LYS A 363 9.70 -1.52 0.30
N HIS A 364 9.32 -1.64 1.57
CA HIS A 364 9.96 -2.53 2.53
C HIS A 364 9.77 -4.00 2.14
N ILE A 365 8.54 -4.41 1.83
CA ILE A 365 8.25 -5.80 1.47
C ILE A 365 8.88 -6.19 0.12
N TYR A 366 8.96 -5.25 -0.83
CA TYR A 366 9.53 -5.44 -2.16
C TYR A 366 11.08 -5.36 -2.19
N GLN A 367 11.73 -4.99 -1.10
CA GLN A 367 13.17 -4.78 -1.06
C GLN A 367 13.96 -6.02 -1.52
N ASN A 368 15.11 -5.76 -2.16
CA ASN A 368 15.94 -6.82 -2.72
C ASN A 368 16.97 -7.36 -1.74
N LEU A 369 17.48 -6.54 -0.82
CA LEU A 369 18.23 -7.02 0.33
C LEU A 369 17.27 -7.26 1.49
N TRP A 370 17.09 -8.53 1.86
CA TRP A 370 16.32 -8.91 3.03
C TRP A 370 17.26 -9.49 4.09
N ILE A 371 17.19 -8.97 5.30
CA ILE A 371 17.97 -9.48 6.42
C ILE A 371 17.03 -9.96 7.49
N GLU A 372 17.23 -11.18 8.00
CA GLU A 372 16.39 -11.79 9.01
C GLU A 372 17.19 -12.64 9.99
N PRO A 373 16.68 -12.91 11.20
CA PRO A 373 17.32 -13.83 12.16
C PRO A 373 17.43 -15.24 11.60
N SER A 374 18.55 -15.91 11.83
CA SER A 374 18.75 -17.33 11.54
C SER A 374 18.31 -18.21 12.72
N GLU A 375 18.17 -19.52 12.49
CA GLU A 375 17.85 -20.50 13.54
C GLU A 375 18.92 -20.57 14.65
N ASP A 376 20.17 -20.26 14.33
CA ASP A 376 21.30 -20.30 15.25
C ASP A 376 21.44 -19.03 16.11
N GLY A 377 20.57 -18.04 15.93
CA GLY A 377 20.53 -16.77 16.67
C GLY A 377 21.36 -15.64 16.07
N ASP A 378 22.06 -15.89 14.98
CA ASP A 378 22.72 -14.89 14.13
C ASP A 378 21.71 -14.33 13.10
N PHE A 379 22.19 -13.60 12.09
CA PHE A 379 21.39 -13.09 10.99
C PHE A 379 21.85 -13.66 9.66
N ILE A 380 20.93 -13.64 8.69
CA ILE A 380 21.24 -13.93 7.29
C ILE A 380 20.85 -12.74 6.42
N ALA A 381 21.69 -12.41 5.44
CA ALA A 381 21.35 -11.47 4.38
C ALA A 381 21.05 -12.24 3.10
N ILE A 382 19.87 -12.01 2.55
CA ILE A 382 19.32 -12.66 1.35
C ILE A 382 19.30 -11.62 0.24
N ASN A 383 19.99 -11.89 -0.87
CA ASN A 383 19.86 -11.10 -2.08
C ASN A 383 18.72 -11.66 -2.95
N ARG A 384 17.61 -10.96 -2.99
CA ARG A 384 16.40 -11.32 -3.78
C ARG A 384 16.46 -10.83 -5.23
N ASN A 385 17.59 -10.25 -5.69
CA ASN A 385 17.85 -10.06 -7.10
C ASN A 385 18.22 -11.39 -7.76
N TYR A 386 17.84 -11.58 -8.99
CA TYR A 386 18.13 -12.78 -9.78
C TYR A 386 19.38 -12.62 -10.65
N PHE A 387 19.80 -11.39 -10.94
CA PHE A 387 20.86 -11.07 -11.89
C PHE A 387 21.89 -10.06 -11.35
N LYS A 388 21.53 -9.26 -10.33
CA LYS A 388 22.37 -8.20 -9.78
C LYS A 388 22.92 -8.60 -8.42
N ASP A 389 24.26 -8.64 -8.31
CA ASP A 389 24.93 -8.74 -7.02
C ASP A 389 24.70 -7.45 -6.21
N LEU A 390 24.75 -7.56 -4.88
CA LEU A 390 24.72 -6.41 -3.98
C LEU A 390 26.11 -6.15 -3.40
N ASP A 391 26.47 -4.87 -3.27
CA ASP A 391 27.80 -4.41 -2.81
C ASP A 391 27.90 -4.26 -1.28
N GLY A 392 27.10 -5.06 -0.54
CA GLY A 392 27.10 -5.08 0.92
C GLY A 392 25.96 -4.31 1.56
N TYR A 393 26.11 -4.02 2.83
CA TYR A 393 25.14 -3.38 3.69
C TYR A 393 25.84 -2.57 4.79
N SER A 394 25.09 -1.74 5.51
CA SER A 394 25.53 -1.17 6.77
C SER A 394 24.58 -1.57 7.90
N TYR A 395 25.05 -1.55 9.13
CA TYR A 395 24.18 -1.69 10.26
C TYR A 395 24.59 -0.81 11.43
N GLU A 396 23.59 -0.44 12.23
CA GLU A 396 23.79 0.26 13.48
C GLU A 396 23.10 -0.49 14.61
N ILE A 397 23.80 -0.71 15.72
CA ILE A 397 23.16 -1.15 16.96
C ILE A 397 22.87 0.11 17.76
N ILE A 398 21.60 0.35 18.04
CA ILE A 398 21.10 1.50 18.77
C ILE A 398 20.58 1.09 20.15
N ALA A 399 20.78 1.96 21.15
CA ALA A 399 20.18 1.84 22.45
C ALA A 399 19.16 2.99 22.64
N ILE A 400 17.91 2.66 22.87
CA ILE A 400 16.82 3.60 23.11
C ILE A 400 16.44 3.54 24.57
N PRO A 401 16.45 4.68 25.33
CA PRO A 401 15.97 4.68 26.71
C PRO A 401 14.49 4.28 26.76
N ALA A 402 14.16 3.17 27.40
CA ALA A 402 12.79 2.71 27.59
C ALA A 402 11.95 3.71 28.39
N ASN A 403 12.60 4.42 29.32
CA ASN A 403 11.97 5.44 30.13
C ASN A 403 12.06 6.82 29.50
N TYR A 404 10.94 7.54 29.49
CA TYR A 404 10.91 8.92 29.05
C TYR A 404 11.85 9.82 29.86
N SER A 405 12.53 10.71 29.16
CA SER A 405 13.10 11.94 29.72
C SER A 405 13.06 13.04 28.63
N LYS A 406 13.05 14.32 29.04
CA LYS A 406 13.14 15.46 28.08
C LYS A 406 14.37 15.38 27.16
N LYS A 407 15.39 14.60 27.52
CA LYS A 407 16.64 14.41 26.77
C LYS A 407 16.78 13.00 26.22
N ALA A 408 15.72 12.17 26.33
CA ALA A 408 15.76 10.83 25.79
C ALA A 408 15.96 10.92 24.27
N LYS A 409 16.96 10.22 23.78
CA LYS A 409 17.25 10.04 22.36
C LYS A 409 17.94 8.70 22.19
N GLU A 410 17.82 8.17 21.03
CA GLU A 410 18.60 6.99 20.66
C GLU A 410 20.08 7.29 20.71
N LYS A 411 20.85 6.26 20.99
CA LYS A 411 22.30 6.31 21.02
C LYS A 411 22.85 5.16 20.19
N ILE A 412 23.65 5.49 19.19
CA ILE A 412 24.42 4.49 18.46
C ILE A 412 25.46 3.88 19.39
N VAL A 413 25.41 2.58 19.56
CA VAL A 413 26.35 1.79 20.39
C VAL A 413 27.46 1.21 19.51
N HIS A 414 27.09 0.76 18.31
CA HIS A 414 27.98 0.25 17.29
C HIS A 414 27.48 0.65 15.91
N SER A 415 28.36 0.87 14.97
CA SER A 415 28.02 1.15 13.58
C SER A 415 29.10 0.55 12.69
N GLU A 416 28.69 -0.16 11.65
CA GLU A 416 29.60 -0.80 10.71
C GLU A 416 29.04 -0.75 9.29
N LYS A 417 29.96 -0.53 8.34
CA LYS A 417 29.70 -0.74 6.91
C LYS A 417 30.40 -1.99 6.44
N VAL A 418 29.65 -2.98 6.05
CA VAL A 418 30.14 -4.27 5.58
C VAL A 418 30.26 -4.27 4.06
N ASN A 419 31.49 -4.27 3.57
CA ASN A 419 31.78 -4.34 2.14
C ASN A 419 32.02 -5.79 1.74
N VAL A 420 30.95 -6.47 1.37
CA VAL A 420 30.95 -7.87 0.93
C VAL A 420 30.07 -7.97 -0.31
N ILE A 421 30.45 -8.80 -1.26
CA ILE A 421 29.56 -9.10 -2.39
C ILE A 421 28.56 -10.16 -1.92
N ILE A 422 27.27 -9.85 -2.05
CA ILE A 422 26.20 -10.81 -1.88
C ILE A 422 25.73 -11.22 -3.27
N PRO A 423 26.06 -12.42 -3.75
CA PRO A 423 25.71 -12.84 -5.11
C PRO A 423 24.22 -12.80 -5.34
N ALA A 424 23.81 -12.60 -6.58
CA ALA A 424 22.41 -12.65 -6.98
C ALA A 424 21.79 -14.01 -6.62
N ASP A 425 20.57 -14.01 -6.05
CA ASP A 425 19.81 -15.20 -5.67
C ASP A 425 20.56 -16.10 -4.66
N ASP A 426 21.33 -15.47 -3.74
CA ASP A 426 22.15 -16.18 -2.75
C ASP A 426 22.02 -15.54 -1.35
N THR A 427 22.58 -16.20 -0.36
CA THR A 427 22.50 -15.83 1.06
C THR A 427 23.87 -15.85 1.71
N ILE A 428 24.14 -14.90 2.60
CA ILE A 428 25.34 -14.89 3.45
C ILE A 428 24.96 -14.77 4.92
N SER A 429 25.77 -15.35 5.80
CA SER A 429 25.64 -15.21 7.26
C SER A 429 26.18 -13.89 7.75
N ILE A 430 25.55 -13.34 8.80
CA ILE A 430 25.94 -12.12 9.49
C ILE A 430 26.14 -12.42 10.97
N GLU A 431 27.33 -12.19 11.48
CA GLU A 431 27.65 -12.24 12.90
C GLU A 431 27.67 -10.82 13.47
N LEU A 432 26.92 -10.57 14.55
CA LEU A 432 26.95 -9.28 15.23
C LEU A 432 28.02 -9.29 16.35
N PRO A 433 28.66 -8.14 16.62
CA PRO A 433 29.57 -8.04 17.75
C PRO A 433 28.83 -8.19 19.09
N GLU A 434 29.48 -8.79 20.07
CA GLU A 434 28.97 -8.78 21.45
C GLU A 434 28.87 -7.34 21.97
N ILE A 435 27.70 -6.99 22.50
CA ILE A 435 27.43 -5.69 23.12
C ILE A 435 27.05 -5.84 24.58
N ALA A 436 27.45 -4.86 25.41
CA ALA A 436 27.03 -4.79 26.80
C ALA A 436 25.61 -4.20 26.91
N ILE A 437 24.63 -5.05 27.17
CA ILE A 437 23.23 -4.64 27.43
C ILE A 437 23.15 -4.02 28.84
N LYS A 438 22.49 -2.87 28.93
CA LYS A 438 22.24 -2.14 30.19
C LYS A 438 20.75 -2.09 30.48
N ASP A 439 20.37 -2.27 31.73
CA ASP A 439 19.00 -2.13 32.17
C ASP A 439 18.42 -0.74 31.82
N GLY A 440 17.14 -0.71 31.45
CA GLY A 440 16.41 0.51 31.10
C GLY A 440 16.64 1.03 29.70
N TYR A 441 17.21 0.21 28.83
CA TYR A 441 17.37 0.48 27.40
C TYR A 441 16.83 -0.68 26.57
N ASP A 442 16.12 -0.36 25.51
CA ASP A 442 15.84 -1.28 24.41
C ASP A 442 16.97 -1.19 23.39
N TYR A 443 17.47 -2.34 22.94
CA TYR A 443 18.53 -2.42 21.93
C TYR A 443 17.95 -2.97 20.63
N TYR A 444 18.23 -2.27 19.56
CA TYR A 444 17.86 -2.69 18.21
C TYR A 444 19.07 -2.73 17.31
N VAL A 445 19.07 -3.63 16.35
CA VAL A 445 19.95 -3.56 15.18
C VAL A 445 19.13 -3.07 13.98
N ASN A 446 19.62 -2.01 13.35
CA ASN A 446 19.07 -1.47 12.11
C ASN A 446 20.03 -1.83 10.99
N PHE A 447 19.56 -2.57 10.00
CA PHE A 447 20.30 -2.88 8.78
C PHE A 447 19.82 -1.97 7.66
N GLU A 448 20.74 -1.49 6.81
CA GLU A 448 20.44 -0.66 5.66
C GLU A 448 21.24 -1.10 4.44
N GLY A 449 20.59 -1.09 3.28
CA GLY A 449 21.17 -1.36 1.98
C GLY A 449 20.56 -0.49 0.88
N GLU A 450 20.81 -0.83 -0.37
CA GLU A 450 20.22 -0.12 -1.51
C GLU A 450 18.69 -0.25 -1.47
N ASN A 451 17.97 0.83 -1.20
CA ASN A 451 16.51 0.88 -1.07
C ASN A 451 15.92 -0.17 -0.11
N SER A 452 16.65 -0.51 0.95
CA SER A 452 16.26 -1.56 1.89
C SER A 452 16.64 -1.23 3.33
N TRP A 453 15.85 -1.73 4.27
CA TRP A 453 16.10 -1.62 5.71
C TRP A 453 15.38 -2.74 6.47
N ASN A 454 15.99 -3.22 7.55
CA ASN A 454 15.37 -4.16 8.50
C ASN A 454 15.75 -3.74 9.93
N GLN A 455 14.86 -3.96 10.87
CA GLN A 455 15.13 -3.69 12.29
C GLN A 455 14.74 -4.89 13.14
N TYR A 456 15.59 -5.25 14.09
CA TYR A 456 15.32 -6.33 15.05
C TYR A 456 15.68 -5.93 16.47
N LYS A 457 14.85 -6.28 17.44
CA LYS A 457 15.14 -6.09 18.86
C LYS A 457 16.12 -7.16 19.33
N LEU A 458 17.19 -6.73 20.02
CA LEU A 458 18.29 -7.60 20.47
C LEU A 458 18.13 -8.06 21.92
N ASN A 459 17.31 -7.40 22.72
CA ASN A 459 17.07 -7.79 24.11
C ASN A 459 15.60 -8.06 24.36
N SER A 460 15.34 -9.11 25.17
CA SER A 460 14.00 -9.42 25.66
C SER A 460 13.85 -8.70 27.01
N ASP A 461 13.28 -7.51 27.07
CA ASP A 461 12.98 -6.88 28.34
C ASP A 461 11.53 -7.11 28.76
N GLU A 462 11.39 -7.75 29.91
CA GLU A 462 10.17 -7.76 30.72
C GLU A 462 10.21 -6.68 31.81
N GLY A 463 11.01 -5.63 31.65
CA GLY A 463 11.23 -4.61 32.65
C GLY A 463 10.06 -3.64 32.81
N ASP A 464 9.45 -3.59 33.99
CA ASP A 464 8.56 -2.51 34.39
C ASP A 464 9.24 -1.15 34.18
N THR A 465 8.69 -0.34 33.29
CA THR A 465 9.13 1.04 33.11
C THR A 465 8.84 1.84 34.38
N ALA A 466 9.86 2.08 35.18
CA ALA A 466 9.73 2.88 36.40
C ALA A 466 9.47 4.35 36.06
N ILE A 467 8.21 4.74 36.01
CA ILE A 467 7.81 6.13 35.73
C ILE A 467 8.26 7.03 36.91
N LYS A 468 9.25 7.88 36.66
CA LYS A 468 9.73 8.86 37.62
C LYS A 468 8.72 9.98 37.81
N ASN A 469 7.89 9.88 38.82
CA ASN A 469 6.99 10.95 39.24
C ASN A 469 7.68 11.95 40.17
N SER A 470 7.32 13.24 40.02
CA SER A 470 7.66 14.24 41.02
C SER A 470 6.89 13.94 42.32
N SER A 471 7.58 13.89 43.47
CA SER A 471 6.95 13.77 44.78
C SER A 471 6.34 15.09 45.27
N LYS A 472 6.52 16.21 44.53
CA LYS A 472 6.01 17.52 44.94
C LYS A 472 4.52 17.61 44.67
N LYS A 473 3.76 18.04 45.69
CA LYS A 473 2.32 18.36 45.54
C LYS A 473 2.13 19.49 44.54
N ALA A 474 1.09 19.39 43.72
CA ALA A 474 0.69 20.42 42.77
C ALA A 474 -0.70 20.98 43.10
N LYS A 475 -1.01 22.18 42.57
CA LYS A 475 -2.39 22.66 42.57
C LYS A 475 -3.11 21.95 41.44
N VAL A 476 -4.07 21.09 41.74
CA VAL A 476 -4.81 20.28 40.76
C VAL A 476 -6.29 20.68 40.79
N GLU A 477 -6.84 20.94 39.61
CA GLU A 477 -8.29 21.07 39.40
C GLU A 477 -8.72 19.89 38.52
N PHE A 478 -9.67 19.10 39.00
CA PHE A 478 -10.17 17.90 38.35
C PHE A 478 -11.67 17.79 38.57
N GLU A 479 -12.46 18.04 37.52
CA GLU A 479 -13.92 18.06 37.59
C GLU A 479 -14.50 17.00 36.67
N VAL A 480 -15.43 16.22 37.21
CA VAL A 480 -16.12 15.16 36.49
C VAL A 480 -17.60 15.51 36.45
N ASN A 481 -18.20 15.50 35.29
CA ASN A 481 -19.62 15.68 35.10
C ASN A 481 -20.35 14.48 35.74
N PRO A 482 -21.26 14.70 36.73
CA PRO A 482 -21.90 13.61 37.43
C PRO A 482 -22.93 12.83 36.58
N GLU A 483 -23.42 13.42 35.49
CA GLU A 483 -24.40 12.78 34.59
C GLU A 483 -23.70 11.99 33.47
N SER A 484 -22.76 12.62 32.79
CA SER A 484 -22.06 11.97 31.66
C SER A 484 -20.81 11.19 32.07
N GLY A 485 -20.27 11.45 33.26
CA GLY A 485 -18.99 10.86 33.69
C GLY A 485 -17.74 11.42 32.98
N ILE A 486 -17.91 12.41 32.10
CA ILE A 486 -16.80 13.02 31.36
C ILE A 486 -15.99 13.92 32.30
N VAL A 487 -14.67 13.85 32.19
CA VAL A 487 -13.77 14.78 32.90
C VAL A 487 -13.74 16.10 32.15
N GLU A 488 -14.47 17.11 32.61
CA GLU A 488 -14.60 18.42 31.97
C GLU A 488 -13.45 19.40 32.30
N LYS A 489 -12.69 19.13 33.35
CA LYS A 489 -11.56 19.93 33.80
C LYS A 489 -10.42 19.04 34.26
N TYR A 490 -9.24 19.27 33.76
CA TYR A 490 -7.99 18.73 34.26
C TYR A 490 -6.91 19.78 34.10
N SER A 491 -6.54 20.40 35.21
CA SER A 491 -5.56 21.48 35.25
C SER A 491 -4.54 21.22 36.34
N VAL A 492 -3.26 21.45 36.04
CA VAL A 492 -2.19 21.31 37.05
C VAL A 492 -1.31 22.55 37.04
N ASN A 493 -1.20 23.20 38.22
CA ASN A 493 -0.48 24.46 38.41
C ASN A 493 -0.88 25.57 37.42
N GLY A 494 -2.17 25.60 37.03
CA GLY A 494 -2.74 26.60 36.15
C GLY A 494 -2.54 26.35 34.65
N VAL A 495 -2.04 25.17 34.26
CA VAL A 495 -2.05 24.70 32.89
C VAL A 495 -3.24 23.79 32.67
N ASP A 496 -4.12 24.13 31.75
CA ASP A 496 -5.31 23.36 31.40
C ASP A 496 -5.04 22.40 30.28
N TYR A 497 -5.44 21.14 30.44
CA TYR A 497 -5.23 20.07 29.47
C TYR A 497 -6.51 19.59 28.77
N ILE A 498 -7.63 20.29 29.06
CA ILE A 498 -8.93 20.02 28.42
C ILE A 498 -9.45 21.30 27.79
N SER A 499 -9.62 21.29 26.47
CA SER A 499 -10.23 22.39 25.71
C SER A 499 -11.76 22.22 25.67
N ASN A 500 -12.49 23.33 25.87
CA ASN A 500 -13.94 23.42 25.66
C ASN A 500 -14.76 22.32 26.34
N LYS A 501 -14.30 21.84 27.53
CA LYS A 501 -14.92 20.73 28.26
C LYS A 501 -15.01 19.39 27.51
N PHE A 502 -14.31 19.27 26.38
CA PHE A 502 -14.22 18.01 25.66
C PHE A 502 -13.11 17.15 26.28
N GLY A 503 -13.41 16.63 27.45
CA GLY A 503 -12.46 15.88 28.30
C GLY A 503 -12.50 14.38 28.05
N PHE A 504 -11.77 13.66 28.92
CA PHE A 504 -11.59 12.22 28.75
C PHE A 504 -12.92 11.50 28.67
N ARG A 505 -13.08 10.74 27.58
CA ARG A 505 -14.27 9.93 27.26
C ARG A 505 -13.89 8.66 26.51
N PRO A 506 -14.78 7.64 26.47
CA PRO A 506 -14.56 6.45 25.64
C PRO A 506 -14.32 6.81 24.19
N ASN A 507 -13.49 6.04 23.51
CA ASN A 507 -13.25 6.13 22.08
C ASN A 507 -13.47 4.77 21.42
N TYR A 508 -14.61 4.62 20.72
CA TYR A 508 -15.00 3.39 20.05
C TYR A 508 -15.15 3.57 18.54
N TRP A 509 -15.04 4.80 18.05
CA TRP A 509 -15.34 5.15 16.67
C TRP A 509 -14.12 5.72 15.94
N ARG A 510 -13.87 5.22 14.73
CA ARG A 510 -13.00 5.87 13.75
C ARG A 510 -13.81 6.41 12.59
N ALA A 511 -13.32 7.43 11.89
CA ALA A 511 -13.86 7.81 10.61
C ALA A 511 -13.70 6.63 9.63
N PRO A 512 -14.78 6.15 8.99
CA PRO A 512 -14.67 5.00 8.11
C PRO A 512 -13.74 5.27 6.94
N ILE A 513 -12.91 4.28 6.63
CA ILE A 513 -12.09 4.26 5.42
C ILE A 513 -12.86 3.68 4.23
N ASP A 514 -12.33 3.81 3.02
CA ASP A 514 -13.00 3.30 1.83
C ASP A 514 -13.27 1.79 1.90
N ASN A 515 -12.35 1.00 2.47
CA ASN A 515 -12.56 -0.42 2.70
C ASN A 515 -13.70 -0.72 3.69
N ASP A 516 -13.85 0.09 4.76
CA ASP A 516 -14.95 -0.05 5.71
C ASP A 516 -16.31 0.18 5.03
N TYR A 517 -16.40 1.20 4.16
CA TYR A 517 -17.60 1.42 3.36
C TYR A 517 -17.85 0.26 2.39
N GLY A 518 -16.81 -0.25 1.75
CA GLY A 518 -16.89 -1.34 0.79
C GLY A 518 -17.45 -2.65 1.38
N ASN A 519 -17.14 -2.94 2.64
CA ASN A 519 -17.58 -4.17 3.32
C ASN A 519 -18.79 -3.97 4.24
N GLY A 520 -19.31 -2.73 4.36
CA GLY A 520 -20.50 -2.42 5.16
C GLY A 520 -20.25 -2.27 6.67
N SER A 521 -19.00 -2.21 7.11
CA SER A 521 -18.63 -2.07 8.53
C SER A 521 -19.27 -0.88 9.22
N PRO A 522 -19.41 0.33 8.63
CA PRO A 522 -20.04 1.45 9.33
C PRO A 522 -21.45 1.16 9.82
N ALA A 523 -22.23 0.38 9.06
CA ALA A 523 -23.57 -0.02 9.49
C ALA A 523 -23.55 -1.00 10.67
N LYS A 524 -22.59 -1.95 10.69
CA LYS A 524 -22.38 -2.87 11.81
C LYS A 524 -21.91 -2.12 13.08
N TRP A 525 -21.10 -1.08 12.90
CA TRP A 525 -20.44 -0.33 13.96
C TRP A 525 -21.27 0.82 14.53
N GLN A 526 -22.45 1.12 14.02
CA GLN A 526 -23.31 2.23 14.47
C GLN A 526 -23.51 2.31 16.00
N PRO A 527 -23.75 1.20 16.73
CA PRO A 527 -23.86 1.29 18.19
C PRO A 527 -22.61 1.88 18.86
N TRP A 528 -21.41 1.56 18.37
CA TRP A 528 -20.16 2.11 18.89
C TRP A 528 -20.04 3.62 18.67
N LYS A 529 -20.53 4.13 17.53
CA LYS A 529 -20.60 5.58 17.26
C LYS A 529 -21.52 6.30 18.25
N VAL A 530 -22.67 5.70 18.53
CA VAL A 530 -23.65 6.25 19.48
C VAL A 530 -23.10 6.27 20.90
N TYR A 531 -22.61 5.14 21.39
CA TYR A 531 -22.05 5.03 22.74
C TYR A 531 -20.75 5.81 22.95
N GLY A 532 -19.97 6.04 21.93
CA GLY A 532 -18.75 6.87 21.96
C GLY A 532 -19.00 8.35 22.26
N LYS A 533 -20.25 8.84 22.15
CA LYS A 533 -20.62 10.19 22.57
C LYS A 533 -20.57 10.36 24.08
N ALA A 534 -20.77 9.27 24.84
CA ALA A 534 -20.78 9.24 26.30
C ALA A 534 -21.71 10.31 26.92
N GLU A 535 -22.94 10.41 26.40
CA GLU A 535 -23.91 11.44 26.84
C GLU A 535 -24.41 11.20 28.26
N GLU A 536 -24.51 9.93 28.68
CA GLU A 536 -24.99 9.55 30.01
C GLU A 536 -24.18 8.39 30.58
N ALA A 537 -23.74 8.52 31.81
CA ALA A 537 -23.11 7.44 32.56
C ALA A 537 -24.16 6.73 33.43
N THR A 538 -24.12 5.41 33.47
CA THR A 538 -25.01 4.61 34.32
C THR A 538 -24.67 4.78 35.82
N HIS A 539 -23.39 4.95 36.09
CA HIS A 539 -22.93 5.16 37.50
C HIS A 539 -21.64 5.97 37.54
N VAL A 540 -21.56 6.93 38.44
CA VAL A 540 -20.35 7.69 38.76
C VAL A 540 -20.07 7.60 40.29
N SER A 541 -18.86 7.19 40.63
CA SER A 541 -18.39 7.09 42.02
C SER A 541 -17.11 7.92 42.17
N ASP A 542 -17.02 8.74 43.21
CA ASP A 542 -15.87 9.61 43.50
C ASP A 542 -15.47 9.40 44.97
N LYS A 543 -14.27 8.90 45.24
CA LYS A 543 -13.80 8.49 46.57
C LYS A 543 -12.31 8.79 46.76
N MET A 544 -11.93 8.98 48.00
CA MET A 544 -10.51 8.96 48.41
C MET A 544 -10.12 7.54 48.82
N VAL A 545 -9.10 6.98 48.16
CA VAL A 545 -8.54 5.66 48.44
C VAL A 545 -7.03 5.80 48.60
N ASP A 546 -6.48 5.43 49.74
CA ASP A 546 -5.03 5.49 50.04
C ASP A 546 -4.38 6.85 49.70
N GLY A 547 -5.12 7.94 49.97
CA GLY A 547 -4.66 9.31 49.74
C GLY A 547 -4.70 9.78 48.28
N LYS A 548 -5.26 8.97 47.36
CA LYS A 548 -5.52 9.32 45.96
C LYS A 548 -7.02 9.51 45.73
N ARG A 549 -7.39 10.43 44.86
CA ARG A 549 -8.79 10.55 44.40
C ARG A 549 -9.03 9.53 43.31
N VAL A 550 -10.01 8.67 43.52
CA VAL A 550 -10.41 7.62 42.57
C VAL A 550 -11.83 7.89 42.10
N VAL A 551 -11.99 8.15 40.82
CA VAL A 551 -13.30 8.29 40.16
C VAL A 551 -13.53 7.11 39.26
N THR A 552 -14.66 6.42 39.42
CA THR A 552 -15.06 5.30 38.60
C THR A 552 -16.37 5.64 37.87
N VAL A 553 -16.36 5.51 36.57
CA VAL A 553 -17.49 5.78 35.68
C VAL A 553 -17.87 4.48 34.97
N THR A 554 -19.15 4.14 34.97
CA THR A 554 -19.68 2.96 34.27
C THR A 554 -20.66 3.39 33.21
N TYR A 555 -20.47 2.86 32.00
CA TYR A 555 -21.37 2.99 30.86
C TYR A 555 -21.97 1.61 30.56
N LEU A 556 -23.28 1.46 30.64
CA LEU A 556 -23.98 0.26 30.17
C LEU A 556 -24.49 0.49 28.76
N MET A 557 -24.17 -0.39 27.87
CA MET A 557 -24.56 -0.41 26.47
C MET A 557 -25.55 -1.56 26.28
N GLU A 558 -26.83 -1.31 26.64
CA GLU A 558 -27.85 -2.35 26.81
C GLU A 558 -28.12 -3.12 25.51
N ASP A 559 -28.19 -2.42 24.37
CA ASP A 559 -28.49 -3.01 23.06
C ASP A 559 -27.46 -4.06 22.64
N ILE A 560 -26.20 -3.82 22.99
CA ILE A 560 -25.08 -4.71 22.66
C ILE A 560 -24.61 -5.53 23.85
N LYS A 561 -25.33 -5.47 24.97
CA LYS A 561 -25.05 -6.20 26.24
C LYS A 561 -23.61 -6.05 26.72
N CYS A 562 -23.11 -4.85 26.68
CA CYS A 562 -21.73 -4.53 27.01
C CYS A 562 -21.68 -3.49 28.14
N ALA A 563 -20.64 -3.54 28.96
CA ALA A 563 -20.35 -2.52 29.95
C ALA A 563 -18.91 -2.03 29.77
N ASN A 564 -18.69 -0.72 29.85
CA ASN A 564 -17.37 -0.15 29.94
C ASN A 564 -17.19 0.60 31.25
N VAL A 565 -16.12 0.29 31.98
CA VAL A 565 -15.77 0.92 33.27
C VAL A 565 -14.49 1.70 33.11
N ILE A 566 -14.52 3.01 33.36
CA ILE A 566 -13.32 3.85 33.33
C ILE A 566 -13.00 4.25 34.78
N THR A 567 -11.76 4.00 35.21
CA THR A 567 -11.25 4.37 36.49
C THR A 567 -10.15 5.42 36.39
N TYR A 568 -10.38 6.59 36.96
CA TYR A 568 -9.41 7.69 37.05
C TYR A 568 -8.78 7.67 38.41
N THR A 569 -7.46 7.49 38.52
CA THR A 569 -6.72 7.58 39.78
C THR A 569 -5.79 8.78 39.75
N LEU A 570 -6.16 9.83 40.48
CA LEU A 570 -5.45 11.11 40.53
C LEU A 570 -4.53 11.19 41.74
N GLU A 571 -3.25 11.46 41.48
CA GLU A 571 -2.22 11.65 42.49
C GLU A 571 -2.08 13.13 42.89
N SER A 572 -1.53 13.40 44.11
CA SER A 572 -1.38 14.76 44.64
C SER A 572 -0.40 15.65 43.85
N ASN A 573 0.42 15.10 43.00
CA ASN A 573 1.34 15.79 42.08
C ASN A 573 0.70 16.10 40.71
N GLY A 574 -0.55 15.70 40.50
CA GLY A 574 -1.31 15.88 39.30
C GLY A 574 -1.19 14.71 38.30
N ALA A 575 -0.39 13.70 38.58
CA ALA A 575 -0.35 12.51 37.71
C ALA A 575 -1.70 11.77 37.76
N LEU A 576 -2.16 11.31 36.60
CA LEU A 576 -3.45 10.66 36.40
C LEU A 576 -3.26 9.29 35.77
N THR A 577 -3.67 8.23 36.42
CA THR A 577 -3.80 6.92 35.82
C THR A 577 -5.23 6.74 35.33
N ILE A 578 -5.39 6.34 34.07
CA ILE A 578 -6.67 5.99 33.44
C ILE A 578 -6.65 4.52 33.10
N GLU A 579 -7.58 3.78 33.67
CA GLU A 579 -7.84 2.39 33.29
C GLU A 579 -9.24 2.31 32.72
N THR A 580 -9.38 1.75 31.53
CA THR A 580 -10.68 1.44 30.93
C THR A 580 -10.78 -0.04 30.65
N LEU A 581 -11.90 -0.64 31.05
CA LEU A 581 -12.20 -2.05 30.91
C LEU A 581 -13.58 -2.22 30.30
N MET A 582 -13.64 -2.81 29.12
CA MET A 582 -14.87 -3.14 28.41
C MET A 582 -15.13 -4.64 28.48
N SER A 583 -16.34 -5.03 28.87
CA SER A 583 -16.77 -6.43 28.83
C SER A 583 -17.02 -6.89 27.41
N GLN A 584 -17.25 -8.19 27.24
CA GLN A 584 -17.72 -8.74 25.97
C GLN A 584 -19.00 -8.01 25.48
N ALA A 585 -19.16 -7.95 24.15
CA ALA A 585 -20.34 -7.40 23.49
C ALA A 585 -21.00 -8.44 22.58
N THR A 586 -22.25 -8.17 22.16
CA THR A 586 -22.98 -9.00 21.19
C THR A 586 -22.69 -8.64 19.73
N ILE A 587 -21.96 -7.55 19.48
CA ILE A 587 -21.36 -7.21 18.20
C ILE A 587 -19.97 -7.81 18.19
N ASP A 588 -19.56 -8.49 17.15
CA ASP A 588 -18.33 -9.29 17.14
C ASP A 588 -17.04 -8.45 17.16
N GLU A 589 -17.11 -7.18 16.71
CA GLU A 589 -15.95 -6.32 16.55
C GLU A 589 -16.28 -4.83 16.80
N ALA A 590 -15.25 -4.05 17.17
CA ALA A 590 -15.30 -2.60 17.24
C ALA A 590 -14.24 -1.97 16.31
N PRO A 591 -14.48 -0.76 15.76
CA PRO A 591 -13.47 -0.09 14.93
C PRO A 591 -12.22 0.29 15.70
N ARG A 592 -12.35 0.64 16.99
CA ARG A 592 -11.23 0.90 17.90
C ARG A 592 -11.69 0.78 19.36
N TYR A 593 -10.73 0.69 20.28
CA TYR A 593 -11.00 0.73 21.71
C TYR A 593 -9.98 1.57 22.46
N GLY A 594 -10.45 2.67 23.09
CA GLY A 594 -9.57 3.57 23.82
C GLY A 594 -10.29 4.73 24.49
N ILE A 595 -9.57 5.83 24.64
CA ILE A 595 -10.04 7.11 25.17
C ILE A 595 -9.65 8.24 24.24
N ARG A 596 -10.44 9.34 24.25
CA ARG A 596 -10.09 10.58 23.53
C ARG A 596 -10.43 11.82 24.35
N TRP A 597 -9.73 12.92 24.07
CA TRP A 597 -10.00 14.26 24.60
C TRP A 597 -9.40 15.34 23.72
N ARG A 598 -9.72 16.60 23.98
CA ARG A 598 -9.14 17.74 23.26
C ARG A 598 -8.32 18.62 24.18
N MET A 599 -7.15 19.02 23.73
CA MET A 599 -6.30 20.05 24.30
C MET A 599 -6.43 21.31 23.45
N ASP A 600 -5.94 22.46 23.97
CA ASP A 600 -5.80 23.66 23.16
C ASP A 600 -4.82 23.41 22.00
N SER A 601 -5.01 24.07 20.83
CA SER A 601 -4.16 23.89 19.66
C SER A 601 -2.70 24.31 19.86
N GLU A 602 -2.39 25.07 20.93
CA GLU A 602 -0.99 25.38 21.30
C GLU A 602 -0.18 24.12 21.69
N PHE A 603 -0.82 23.02 22.04
CA PHE A 603 -0.17 21.74 22.32
C PHE A 603 0.02 20.95 21.01
N SER A 604 1.01 21.36 20.22
CA SER A 604 1.24 20.85 18.87
C SER A 604 2.58 20.12 18.70
N ASN A 605 3.51 20.21 19.65
CA ASN A 605 4.80 19.55 19.57
C ASN A 605 4.69 18.10 20.08
N ILE A 606 4.80 17.16 19.15
CA ILE A 606 4.71 15.72 19.43
C ILE A 606 6.09 15.11 19.48
N ARG A 607 6.32 14.25 20.46
CA ARG A 607 7.47 13.36 20.54
C ARG A 607 7.04 12.03 21.12
N TYR A 608 7.39 10.93 20.47
CA TYR A 608 6.98 9.60 20.92
C TYR A 608 8.06 8.56 20.74
N TYR A 609 8.02 7.49 21.52
CA TYR A 609 8.78 6.27 21.30
C TYR A 609 7.81 5.19 20.85
N GLY A 610 7.94 4.79 19.60
CA GLY A 610 7.03 3.87 18.93
C GLY A 610 7.45 3.65 17.48
N ARG A 611 6.56 3.02 16.68
CA ARG A 611 6.80 2.85 15.24
C ARG A 611 6.54 4.13 14.45
N GLY A 612 7.44 4.40 13.51
CA GLY A 612 7.36 5.58 12.66
C GLY A 612 8.43 5.64 11.58
N PRO A 613 8.67 6.86 11.00
CA PRO A 613 8.01 8.16 11.32
C PRO A 613 6.63 8.32 10.67
N TRP A 614 6.32 7.54 9.63
CA TRP A 614 5.08 7.64 8.85
C TRP A 614 3.89 6.93 9.53
N GLU A 615 2.70 7.22 9.01
CA GLU A 615 1.46 6.57 9.42
C GLU A 615 1.56 5.06 9.30
N ASN A 616 1.10 4.36 10.32
CA ASN A 616 1.10 2.90 10.35
C ASN A 616 -0.08 2.38 11.20
N TYR A 617 -0.53 1.16 10.87
CA TYR A 617 -1.64 0.44 11.49
C TYR A 617 -1.20 -0.98 11.83
N CYS A 618 -1.95 -1.69 12.64
CA CYS A 618 -1.56 -3.02 13.10
C CYS A 618 -1.34 -4.05 11.97
N ASP A 619 -1.95 -3.84 10.80
CA ASP A 619 -1.83 -4.65 9.59
C ASP A 619 -0.95 -4.01 8.49
N ARG A 620 -0.31 -2.85 8.79
CA ARG A 620 0.56 -2.11 7.88
C ARG A 620 1.63 -1.38 8.69
N LYS A 621 2.62 -2.10 9.20
CA LYS A 621 3.64 -1.56 10.13
C LYS A 621 5.04 -2.13 9.97
N ASP A 622 5.22 -3.13 9.10
CA ASP A 622 6.49 -3.85 9.02
C ASP A 622 7.63 -2.97 8.49
N GLY A 623 7.31 -2.01 7.60
CA GLY A 623 8.24 -0.99 7.13
C GLY A 623 8.58 0.09 8.16
N ALA A 624 7.82 0.24 9.25
CA ALA A 624 8.01 1.27 10.26
C ALA A 624 8.92 0.79 11.39
N MET A 625 10.01 1.52 11.66
CA MET A 625 10.98 1.15 12.70
C MET A 625 10.63 1.74 14.06
N MET A 626 11.01 1.03 15.12
CA MET A 626 10.96 1.54 16.50
C MET A 626 12.06 2.56 16.73
N SER A 627 11.68 3.79 17.10
CA SER A 627 12.60 4.86 17.49
C SER A 627 11.91 5.96 18.28
N ILE A 628 12.67 7.01 18.64
CA ILE A 628 12.10 8.24 19.19
C ILE A 628 11.93 9.25 18.08
N TYR A 629 10.69 9.51 17.72
CA TYR A 629 10.31 10.45 16.67
C TYR A 629 9.78 11.76 17.23
N SER A 630 9.91 12.84 16.46
CA SER A 630 9.36 14.15 16.78
C SER A 630 8.74 14.77 15.53
N CYS A 631 7.57 15.37 15.66
CA CYS A 631 6.87 16.10 14.60
C CYS A 631 5.94 17.15 15.19
N ASP A 632 5.40 18.01 14.37
CA ASP A 632 4.25 18.87 14.74
C ASP A 632 2.96 18.10 14.46
N VAL A 633 1.88 18.38 15.22
CA VAL A 633 0.55 17.76 15.02
C VAL A 633 0.06 17.92 13.59
N LYS A 634 0.30 19.07 12.95
CA LYS A 634 -0.10 19.32 11.54
C LYS A 634 0.55 18.35 10.56
N ASP A 635 1.77 17.83 10.87
CA ASP A 635 2.52 16.91 10.00
C ASP A 635 2.03 15.46 10.13
N MET A 636 1.12 15.19 11.06
CA MET A 636 0.47 13.89 11.21
C MET A 636 -0.74 13.71 10.28
N TYR A 637 -1.32 14.80 9.76
CA TYR A 637 -2.45 14.76 8.85
C TYR A 637 -2.05 14.21 7.46
N ILE A 638 -2.80 13.22 6.97
CA ILE A 638 -2.64 12.64 5.64
C ILE A 638 -3.84 13.04 4.77
N PRO A 639 -3.62 13.83 3.70
CA PRO A 639 -4.69 14.32 2.84
C PRO A 639 -5.09 13.27 1.78
N TYR A 640 -5.68 12.15 2.18
CA TYR A 640 -6.29 11.22 1.24
C TYR A 640 -7.32 11.98 0.39
N VAL A 641 -7.41 11.67 -0.92
CA VAL A 641 -8.28 12.38 -1.88
C VAL A 641 -9.70 12.54 -1.34
N ARG A 642 -10.22 11.47 -0.74
CA ARG A 642 -11.41 11.52 0.09
C ARG A 642 -11.01 11.45 1.56
N PRO A 643 -11.36 12.43 2.40
CA PRO A 643 -11.10 12.43 3.83
C PRO A 643 -11.63 11.18 4.54
N GLN A 644 -10.81 10.58 5.35
CA GLN A 644 -11.08 9.35 6.10
C GLN A 644 -10.11 9.22 7.28
N GLU A 645 -10.17 8.15 8.08
CA GLU A 645 -9.22 7.88 9.16
C GLU A 645 -7.79 8.01 8.67
N ASN A 646 -6.95 8.71 9.43
CA ASN A 646 -5.55 8.97 9.10
C ASN A 646 -4.69 9.31 10.31
N GLY A 647 -3.37 9.33 10.13
CA GLY A 647 -2.40 9.85 11.10
C GLY A 647 -2.06 8.90 12.25
N HIS A 648 -2.48 7.64 12.22
CA HIS A 648 -2.30 6.66 13.30
C HIS A 648 -0.84 6.20 13.45
N ARG A 649 -0.47 5.83 14.70
CA ARG A 649 0.82 5.22 15.07
C ARG A 649 0.60 4.09 16.04
N VAL A 650 1.30 2.97 15.84
CA VAL A 650 1.19 1.78 16.70
C VAL A 650 2.48 1.49 17.47
N ASP A 651 2.40 0.54 18.39
CA ASP A 651 3.51 0.05 19.23
C ASP A 651 4.21 1.18 20.01
N VAL A 652 3.43 2.08 20.65
CA VAL A 652 3.93 3.29 21.33
C VAL A 652 4.10 3.03 22.84
N GLN A 653 5.30 3.23 23.36
CA GLN A 653 5.60 3.09 24.79
C GLN A 653 5.29 4.37 25.57
N TRP A 654 5.62 5.52 25.00
CA TRP A 654 5.27 6.82 25.56
C TRP A 654 5.07 7.87 24.47
N LEU A 655 4.20 8.84 24.79
CA LEU A 655 3.85 9.98 23.93
C LEU A 655 3.96 11.26 24.75
N GLU A 656 4.73 12.23 24.25
CA GLU A 656 4.87 13.59 24.78
C GLU A 656 4.13 14.57 23.88
N ILE A 657 3.27 15.41 24.45
CA ILE A 657 2.54 16.48 23.75
C ILE A 657 2.81 17.78 24.49
N LEU A 658 3.52 18.70 23.87
CA LEU A 658 3.94 19.96 24.48
C LEU A 658 3.52 21.19 23.68
N ASN A 659 3.41 22.33 24.37
CA ASN A 659 3.39 23.63 23.70
C ASN A 659 4.82 24.21 23.59
N ASP A 660 4.97 25.36 22.90
CA ASP A 660 6.26 26.02 22.69
C ASP A 660 6.97 26.46 23.99
N LYS A 661 6.25 26.52 25.10
CA LYS A 661 6.83 26.82 26.43
C LYS A 661 7.35 25.57 27.10
N GLY A 662 7.28 24.41 26.45
CA GLY A 662 7.71 23.11 26.98
C GLY A 662 6.83 22.58 28.11
N LYS A 663 5.56 23.01 28.18
CA LYS A 663 4.53 22.51 29.09
C LYS A 663 3.57 21.60 28.33
N GLY A 664 3.05 20.58 29.00
CA GLY A 664 2.13 19.64 28.37
C GLY A 664 1.99 18.34 29.17
N LEU A 665 1.83 17.25 28.45
CA LEU A 665 1.60 15.92 29.02
C LEU A 665 2.59 14.90 28.44
N VAL A 666 2.94 13.92 29.28
CA VAL A 666 3.52 12.65 28.81
C VAL A 666 2.58 11.52 29.18
N ILE A 667 2.23 10.72 28.20
CA ILE A 667 1.39 9.54 28.33
C ILE A 667 2.30 8.31 28.26
N TYR A 668 2.15 7.37 29.19
CA TYR A 668 2.92 6.14 29.25
C TYR A 668 1.98 4.94 29.11
N ALA A 669 2.41 3.95 28.34
CA ALA A 669 1.82 2.63 28.40
C ALA A 669 2.10 2.01 29.79
N MET A 670 1.08 1.42 30.40
CA MET A 670 1.20 0.72 31.68
C MET A 670 1.01 -0.78 31.46
N SER A 671 1.88 -1.60 32.06
CA SER A 671 1.80 -3.04 31.94
C SER A 671 0.44 -3.60 32.34
N GLY A 672 -0.26 -4.18 31.41
CA GLY A 672 -1.38 -5.06 31.65
C GLY A 672 -1.07 -6.37 30.92
N LYS A 673 -0.77 -7.43 31.67
CA LYS A 673 -0.39 -8.76 31.15
C LYS A 673 -1.40 -9.42 30.18
N GLU A 674 -2.46 -8.72 29.79
CA GLU A 674 -3.60 -9.27 29.05
C GLU A 674 -3.86 -8.64 27.67
N ASN A 675 -3.12 -7.58 27.28
CA ASN A 675 -3.44 -6.83 26.06
C ASN A 675 -2.52 -7.09 24.84
N SER A 676 -1.49 -7.92 24.97
CA SER A 676 -0.69 -8.34 23.82
C SER A 676 -0.37 -9.82 23.90
N GLU A 677 -0.35 -10.50 22.78
CA GLU A 677 0.12 -11.87 22.66
C GLU A 677 1.59 -12.07 23.13
N LYS A 678 2.31 -10.96 23.37
CA LYS A 678 3.73 -10.94 23.75
C LYS A 678 4.06 -10.23 25.07
N GLY A 679 3.06 -9.75 25.86
CA GLY A 679 3.34 -9.08 27.13
C GLY A 679 3.95 -7.67 27.02
N ASP A 680 3.97 -7.06 25.85
CA ASP A 680 4.55 -5.75 25.61
C ASP A 680 3.61 -4.61 26.06
N ASN A 681 4.22 -3.55 26.61
CA ASN A 681 3.52 -2.38 27.15
C ASN A 681 3.40 -1.29 26.08
N TYR A 682 2.42 -1.43 25.17
CA TYR A 682 2.20 -0.48 24.09
C TYR A 682 0.76 0.04 24.09
N PHE A 683 0.58 1.21 23.49
CA PHE A 683 -0.71 1.74 23.05
C PHE A 683 -0.58 2.25 21.61
N GLU A 684 -1.69 2.62 21.01
CA GLU A 684 -1.76 3.25 19.69
C GLU A 684 -2.29 4.66 19.82
N PHE A 685 -1.96 5.59 18.91
CA PHE A 685 -2.47 6.95 19.01
C PHE A 685 -2.70 7.63 17.65
N ASN A 686 -3.68 8.58 17.68
CA ASN A 686 -3.79 9.66 16.71
C ASN A 686 -3.73 10.99 17.46
N THR A 687 -3.13 12.01 16.84
CA THR A 687 -3.11 13.39 17.38
C THR A 687 -3.21 14.36 16.21
N LEU A 688 -4.37 15.02 16.04
CA LEU A 688 -4.67 15.88 14.92
C LEU A 688 -5.31 17.20 15.37
N HIS A 689 -5.17 18.27 14.55
CA HIS A 689 -5.96 19.49 14.69
C HIS A 689 -7.38 19.36 14.09
N ASN A 690 -7.88 18.14 13.99
CA ASN A 690 -9.21 17.81 13.49
C ASN A 690 -9.85 16.78 14.43
N SER A 691 -11.15 16.74 14.42
CA SER A 691 -11.88 15.67 15.10
C SER A 691 -12.08 14.46 14.19
N VAL A 692 -12.33 13.30 14.79
CA VAL A 692 -12.76 12.11 14.06
C VAL A 692 -13.98 12.40 13.18
N GLU A 693 -14.89 13.25 13.67
CA GLU A 693 -16.11 13.64 12.96
C GLU A 693 -15.85 14.51 11.72
N ASP A 694 -14.73 15.23 11.66
CA ASP A 694 -14.37 16.03 10.48
C ASP A 694 -14.06 15.14 9.26
N PHE A 695 -13.58 13.93 9.50
CA PHE A 695 -13.25 12.93 8.46
C PHE A 695 -14.36 11.93 8.18
N ASP A 696 -15.44 11.94 8.99
CA ASP A 696 -16.55 11.02 8.84
C ASP A 696 -17.44 11.44 7.66
N CYS A 697 -17.33 10.72 6.57
CA CYS A 697 -18.07 10.94 5.34
C CYS A 697 -19.41 10.18 5.30
N GLU A 698 -19.84 9.59 6.40
CA GLU A 698 -21.16 8.96 6.49
C GLU A 698 -22.25 10.04 6.39
N GLU A 699 -23.23 9.81 5.53
CA GLU A 699 -24.36 10.70 5.36
C GLU A 699 -25.67 9.96 5.52
N SER A 700 -26.60 10.57 6.27
CA SER A 700 -27.93 10.02 6.50
C SER A 700 -28.94 10.37 5.41
N ASP A 701 -28.70 11.41 4.61
CA ASP A 701 -29.77 12.07 3.85
C ASP A 701 -29.56 12.11 2.33
N ALA A 702 -28.37 11.79 1.80
CA ALA A 702 -28.13 11.80 0.36
C ALA A 702 -28.08 10.39 -0.25
N PRO A 703 -28.74 10.16 -1.37
CA PRO A 703 -28.67 8.89 -2.06
C PRO A 703 -27.25 8.71 -2.64
N TYR A 704 -26.58 7.63 -2.25
CA TYR A 704 -25.39 7.16 -2.92
C TYR A 704 -25.78 6.68 -4.33
N GLN A 705 -25.31 7.38 -5.34
CA GLN A 705 -25.65 7.06 -6.73
C GLN A 705 -24.68 6.04 -7.29
N TRP A 706 -25.02 4.77 -7.17
CA TRP A 706 -24.44 3.71 -7.98
C TRP A 706 -25.16 3.68 -9.32
N ASN A 707 -24.71 4.48 -10.29
CA ASN A 707 -25.40 4.61 -11.56
C ASN A 707 -25.22 3.43 -12.52
N ASN A 708 -24.29 2.52 -12.23
CA ASN A 708 -24.00 1.37 -13.09
C ASN A 708 -24.36 0.02 -12.44
N PHE A 709 -25.17 0.04 -11.40
CA PHE A 709 -25.63 -1.16 -10.75
C PHE A 709 -26.58 -1.94 -11.69
N VAL A 710 -26.18 -3.14 -12.08
CA VAL A 710 -27.07 -4.09 -12.76
C VAL A 710 -27.83 -4.86 -11.68
N GLU A 711 -29.09 -4.52 -11.47
CA GLU A 711 -29.99 -5.24 -10.58
C GLU A 711 -29.98 -6.73 -10.98
N ASN A 712 -29.57 -7.60 -10.03
CA ASN A 712 -29.42 -9.05 -10.20
C ASN A 712 -28.10 -9.55 -10.83
N ASP A 713 -27.02 -8.77 -10.86
CA ASP A 713 -25.70 -9.35 -11.07
C ASP A 713 -25.30 -10.18 -9.84
N PRO A 714 -25.20 -11.52 -9.94
CA PRO A 714 -24.82 -12.35 -8.79
C PRO A 714 -23.37 -12.14 -8.34
N HIS A 715 -22.57 -11.36 -9.08
CA HIS A 715 -21.19 -11.04 -8.79
C HIS A 715 -21.01 -9.62 -8.22
N ASP A 716 -22.06 -8.81 -8.23
CA ASP A 716 -22.11 -7.54 -7.52
C ASP A 716 -22.40 -7.78 -6.02
N ILE A 717 -21.56 -8.61 -5.42
CA ILE A 717 -21.64 -8.97 -4.01
C ILE A 717 -20.82 -7.94 -3.20
N GLY A 718 -21.36 -7.55 -2.07
CA GLY A 718 -20.62 -6.88 -1.01
C GLY A 718 -20.46 -5.37 -1.13
N ARG A 719 -21.00 -4.73 -2.15
CA ARG A 719 -21.06 -3.27 -2.15
C ARG A 719 -21.98 -2.80 -1.05
N ALA A 720 -21.46 -1.95 -0.17
CA ALA A 720 -22.20 -1.49 1.01
C ALA A 720 -23.43 -0.69 0.61
N ARG A 721 -24.55 -1.38 0.44
CA ARG A 721 -25.85 -0.81 0.03
C ARG A 721 -26.51 0.03 1.12
N ASN A 722 -26.00 -0.06 2.35
CA ASN A 722 -26.69 0.45 3.54
C ASN A 722 -26.01 1.67 4.17
N VAL A 723 -24.86 2.11 3.66
CA VAL A 723 -24.18 3.29 4.19
C VAL A 723 -23.90 4.27 3.06
N MET A 724 -24.45 5.45 3.22
CA MET A 724 -24.32 6.54 2.25
C MET A 724 -23.06 7.34 2.54
N LYS A 725 -22.27 7.57 1.51
CA LYS A 725 -21.12 8.48 1.58
C LYS A 725 -21.54 9.84 1.03
N LYS A 726 -21.23 10.91 1.75
CA LYS A 726 -21.33 12.25 1.15
C LYS A 726 -20.12 12.52 0.27
N GLN A 727 -20.30 13.34 -0.75
CA GLN A 727 -19.22 13.90 -1.54
C GLN A 727 -18.37 14.83 -0.65
N THR A 728 -17.09 14.48 -0.42
CA THR A 728 -16.20 15.21 0.48
C THR A 728 -14.79 15.22 -0.08
N HIS A 729 -14.11 16.36 0.07
CA HIS A 729 -12.79 16.60 -0.50
C HIS A 729 -11.82 17.15 0.54
N VAL A 730 -10.53 17.12 0.25
CA VAL A 730 -9.50 17.72 1.12
C VAL A 730 -9.73 19.19 1.40
N SER A 731 -10.36 19.92 0.47
CA SER A 731 -10.76 21.32 0.64
C SER A 731 -11.84 21.55 1.68
N ASP A 732 -12.60 20.52 2.07
CA ASP A 732 -13.64 20.62 3.09
C ASP A 732 -13.06 20.50 4.51
N ILE A 733 -11.82 20.02 4.62
CA ILE A 733 -11.11 19.84 5.88
C ILE A 733 -10.33 21.14 6.21
N SER A 734 -10.54 21.62 7.42
CA SER A 734 -9.79 22.78 7.94
C SER A 734 -9.32 22.48 9.37
N PRO A 735 -8.09 22.84 9.73
CA PRO A 735 -7.61 22.69 11.10
C PRO A 735 -8.53 23.44 12.08
N ARG A 736 -8.77 22.83 13.24
CA ARG A 736 -9.51 23.39 14.36
C ARG A 736 -8.56 24.08 15.33
N ASP A 737 -9.12 24.86 16.24
CA ASP A 737 -8.42 25.53 17.36
C ASP A 737 -8.17 24.62 18.58
N PHE A 738 -8.09 23.31 18.33
CA PHE A 738 -7.77 22.31 19.32
C PHE A 738 -6.82 21.23 18.75
N THR A 739 -6.23 20.46 19.64
CA THR A 739 -5.54 19.21 19.35
C THR A 739 -6.37 18.08 19.95
N GLU A 740 -6.97 17.25 19.10
CA GLU A 740 -7.65 16.03 19.54
C GLU A 740 -6.62 14.92 19.73
N VAL A 741 -6.67 14.29 20.89
CA VAL A 741 -5.77 13.19 21.27
C VAL A 741 -6.59 11.93 21.44
N CYS A 742 -6.28 10.90 20.70
CA CYS A 742 -6.85 9.56 20.82
C CYS A 742 -5.75 8.61 21.28
N ILE A 743 -6.02 7.85 22.34
CA ILE A 743 -5.14 6.81 22.85
C ILE A 743 -5.92 5.51 22.88
N ASP A 744 -5.46 4.49 22.19
CA ASP A 744 -6.16 3.23 22.05
C ASP A 744 -5.32 2.05 22.55
N SER A 745 -5.98 1.02 23.04
CA SER A 745 -5.35 -0.28 23.21
C SER A 745 -5.10 -0.92 21.84
N ARG A 746 -6.06 -0.71 20.93
CA ARG A 746 -5.97 -1.18 19.53
C ARG A 746 -7.00 -0.48 18.65
N MET A 747 -6.65 -0.32 17.37
CA MET A 747 -7.55 0.00 16.28
C MET A 747 -7.61 -1.17 15.31
N THR A 748 -8.79 -1.49 14.79
CA THR A 748 -8.95 -2.46 13.69
C THR A 748 -8.15 -2.01 12.48
N GLY A 749 -7.42 -2.91 11.87
CA GLY A 749 -6.58 -2.64 10.70
C GLY A 749 -7.34 -2.05 9.53
N VAL A 750 -6.61 -1.60 8.52
CA VAL A 750 -7.19 -0.93 7.34
C VAL A 750 -7.63 -1.92 6.25
N GLY A 751 -7.18 -3.18 6.33
CA GLY A 751 -7.46 -4.18 5.28
C GLY A 751 -6.74 -3.88 3.96
N GLY A 752 -6.78 -4.81 3.03
CA GLY A 752 -6.01 -4.62 1.80
C GLY A 752 -6.36 -5.55 0.64
N ASP A 753 -7.24 -6.54 0.79
CA ASP A 753 -7.55 -7.45 -0.31
C ASP A 753 -8.34 -6.72 -1.41
N ASN A 754 -9.45 -6.08 -1.05
CA ASN A 754 -10.24 -5.23 -1.96
C ASN A 754 -11.10 -4.21 -1.20
N SER A 755 -11.77 -3.31 -1.92
CA SER A 755 -12.61 -2.25 -1.35
C SER A 755 -14.11 -2.45 -1.63
N TRP A 756 -14.58 -3.68 -1.86
CA TRP A 756 -15.99 -4.01 -2.18
C TRP A 756 -16.52 -5.28 -1.53
N GLY A 757 -16.03 -5.64 -0.35
CA GLY A 757 -16.54 -6.75 0.45
C GLY A 757 -15.51 -7.46 1.29
N ALA A 758 -14.21 -7.32 1.03
CA ALA A 758 -13.19 -7.91 1.87
C ALA A 758 -13.16 -7.25 3.25
N GLU A 759 -13.19 -8.06 4.28
CA GLU A 759 -13.02 -7.62 5.66
C GLU A 759 -11.54 -7.67 6.07
N THR A 760 -11.17 -6.85 7.03
CA THR A 760 -9.87 -6.97 7.73
C THR A 760 -9.75 -8.36 8.34
N TYR A 761 -8.57 -8.97 8.32
CA TYR A 761 -8.36 -10.30 8.92
C TYR A 761 -8.58 -10.27 10.43
N ASP A 762 -9.16 -11.32 11.00
CA ASP A 762 -9.55 -11.37 12.42
C ASP A 762 -8.41 -11.05 13.40
N LYS A 763 -7.18 -11.46 13.07
CA LYS A 763 -6.00 -11.12 13.88
C LYS A 763 -5.69 -9.60 13.96
N TYR A 764 -6.27 -8.81 13.07
CA TYR A 764 -6.13 -7.35 13.01
C TYR A 764 -7.38 -6.59 13.43
N LYS A 765 -8.42 -7.29 13.89
CA LYS A 765 -9.65 -6.69 14.41
C LYS A 765 -9.57 -6.45 15.93
N VAL A 766 -10.36 -5.51 16.40
CA VAL A 766 -10.71 -5.39 17.82
C VAL A 766 -11.91 -6.30 18.07
N LEU A 767 -11.64 -7.57 18.38
CA LEU A 767 -12.68 -8.56 18.64
C LEU A 767 -13.32 -8.31 20.01
N THR A 768 -14.64 -8.11 20.05
CA THR A 768 -15.41 -7.83 21.24
C THR A 768 -16.08 -9.07 21.85
N SER A 769 -15.77 -10.24 21.31
CA SER A 769 -16.03 -11.53 21.95
C SER A 769 -15.18 -11.74 23.22
N GLU A 770 -14.14 -10.93 23.42
CA GLU A 770 -13.29 -10.91 24.59
C GLU A 770 -13.28 -9.52 25.23
N PRO A 771 -13.03 -9.41 26.57
CA PRO A 771 -12.90 -8.12 27.23
C PRO A 771 -11.73 -7.31 26.67
N GLN A 772 -11.93 -5.99 26.52
CA GLN A 772 -10.88 -5.07 26.09
C GLN A 772 -10.41 -4.21 27.26
N ARG A 773 -9.11 -3.94 27.33
CA ARG A 773 -8.53 -3.15 28.43
C ARG A 773 -7.46 -2.21 27.91
N LEU A 774 -7.44 -0.97 28.44
CA LEU A 774 -6.35 -0.01 28.26
C LEU A 774 -5.97 0.56 29.63
N VAL A 775 -4.68 0.63 29.93
CA VAL A 775 -4.16 1.34 31.10
C VAL A 775 -3.05 2.28 30.67
N VAL A 776 -3.24 3.56 30.95
CA VAL A 776 -2.23 4.60 30.67
C VAL A 776 -2.01 5.48 31.88
N LYS A 777 -0.80 6.00 32.01
CA LYS A 777 -0.47 7.01 33.00
C LYS A 777 -0.09 8.31 32.35
N ILE A 778 -0.80 9.37 32.70
CA ILE A 778 -0.60 10.74 32.19
C ILE A 778 0.15 11.53 33.24
N VAL A 779 1.28 12.13 32.88
CA VAL A 779 2.12 12.92 33.77
C VAL A 779 2.29 14.34 33.22
N PRO A 780 1.86 15.38 33.98
CA PRO A 780 2.05 16.76 33.53
C PRO A 780 3.53 17.16 33.49
N VAL A 781 3.92 17.79 32.35
CA VAL A 781 5.23 18.44 32.16
C VAL A 781 5.08 19.93 32.38
N GLN A 782 5.88 20.48 33.34
CA GLN A 782 5.75 21.85 33.79
C GLN A 782 7.03 22.68 33.61
#